data_4faa019778814d0d5f44fb59ffa16589
#
_entry.id   4faa019778814d0d5f44fb59ffa16589
#
_cell.length_a   1.000
_cell.length_b   1.000
_cell.length_c   1.000
_cell.angle_alpha   90.00
_cell.angle_beta   90.00
_cell.angle_gamma   90.00
#
_symmetry.space_group_name_H-M   'P 1'
#
loop_
_entity.id
_entity.type
_entity.pdbx_description
1 polymer ?
#
loop_
_entity_poly.entity_id
_entity_poly.type
_entity_poly.pdbx_seq_one_letter_code
_entity_poly.pdbx_strand_id
1 'polypeptide(L)'
;MKRNAPAKVLRNAYGYFDSAAREYVITRPGTPTPWINYLGEGRYGGIISNTAGGFSFDRDPRNRRVTRYRYNGIPGDQPGRYIYLRDQDSGEFWSPTAQPTPGRKLQGYECRHGAGYTRISSGYKGIAASILYFVPTTHPEESCPCELWVLTIQNLTKRKRTLRTFSYAEYSFWDATTDQTNIDWGQQIFFSTEQDGILRAQTKFRPTVTWMASSVKPSGFDTDREEFLGRMRDLSNPLVVESGDSLDSLAPRGNNIGSLSHVVTLKPGAEKAIVYMLGVTDAPDRIPAVAKKYRDPKSVQAAFEALRKDWDAYLSAITVDTPDPEMNAMLNVWNPIQCRANLYWSRFVSAYDTGLGRGLGTRDTAQDTLGASQNLPRQAREMLTMIWKLQFKDGHTWHQVFPLSGQGGPGLAAEYTKRPQWFSDDHLWLIVATCAYLRETGDFGYLRQNISYYDGGGDFLWNHMLRAAQFTLDNRGPHRLPRIGFADWDDTMNLDHGSGKAESVFAAELFCRAMLDLADLSRHLDRGSDAARFEKLQREMAQIIQKHCWDGAWYVRAYDDKGLPIGVESEPHHKIGLNSQTWAVLGEIGEPDRLAAAMESAHEKLNTPFGLRLIWPPYDGREERIGGTTTYPPGTKENGGIFCHANTWAI
;
A
#
# COMPACT_ATOMS: atom_id res chain seq x y z
N MET A 1 10.44 40.63 -20.32
CA MET A 1 10.59 39.21 -19.97
C MET A 1 11.30 39.12 -18.61
N LYS A 2 10.57 38.86 -17.53
CA LYS A 2 11.18 38.57 -16.22
C LYS A 2 11.83 37.20 -16.33
N ARG A 3 13.15 37.10 -16.14
CA ARG A 3 13.85 35.83 -15.96
C ARG A 3 13.24 35.15 -14.73
N ASN A 4 12.55 34.00 -14.92
CA ASN A 4 12.12 33.18 -13.82
C ASN A 4 13.36 32.79 -12.99
N ALA A 5 13.33 33.07 -11.70
CA ALA A 5 14.31 32.55 -10.78
C ALA A 5 14.32 31.00 -10.91
N PRO A 6 15.50 30.34 -10.84
CA PRO A 6 15.55 28.90 -10.90
C PRO A 6 14.64 28.33 -9.80
N ALA A 7 13.77 27.39 -10.17
CA ALA A 7 12.87 26.73 -9.24
C ALA A 7 13.66 26.23 -8.03
N LYS A 8 13.20 26.53 -6.82
CA LYS A 8 13.81 26.05 -5.57
C LYS A 8 13.79 24.51 -5.61
N VAL A 9 14.96 23.90 -5.69
CA VAL A 9 15.07 22.45 -5.66
C VAL A 9 14.78 21.97 -4.24
N LEU A 10 13.68 21.24 -4.05
CA LEU A 10 13.32 20.63 -2.78
C LEU A 10 14.29 19.50 -2.47
N ARG A 11 15.19 19.72 -1.50
CA ARG A 11 16.31 18.82 -1.20
C ARG A 11 16.43 18.54 0.30
N ASN A 12 16.79 17.30 0.62
CA ASN A 12 17.26 16.90 1.96
C ASN A 12 18.64 16.22 1.90
N ALA A 13 19.08 15.61 3.00
CA ALA A 13 20.37 14.94 3.09
C ALA A 13 20.49 13.68 2.20
N TYR A 14 19.39 13.16 1.69
CA TYR A 14 19.32 11.87 0.96
C TYR A 14 19.03 12.04 -0.53
N GLY A 15 18.36 13.13 -0.90
CA GLY A 15 17.94 13.33 -2.27
C GLY A 15 17.15 14.62 -2.51
N TYR A 16 16.45 14.66 -3.63
CA TYR A 16 15.67 15.83 -4.04
C TYR A 16 14.51 15.46 -4.95
N PHE A 17 13.50 16.34 -5.03
CA PHE A 17 12.41 16.23 -6.00
C PHE A 17 12.84 16.84 -7.34
N ASP A 18 12.80 16.03 -8.39
CA ASP A 18 12.91 16.48 -9.78
C ASP A 18 11.50 16.71 -10.33
N SER A 19 10.98 17.93 -10.14
CA SER A 19 9.61 18.27 -10.53
C SER A 19 9.37 18.16 -12.03
N ALA A 20 10.40 18.39 -12.86
CA ALA A 20 10.27 18.29 -14.31
C ALA A 20 10.12 16.84 -14.78
N ALA A 21 10.85 15.94 -14.16
CA ALA A 21 10.77 14.49 -14.41
C ALA A 21 9.63 13.80 -13.62
N ARG A 22 9.05 14.47 -12.63
CA ARG A 22 8.12 13.88 -11.64
C ARG A 22 8.74 12.69 -10.93
N GLU A 23 9.99 12.85 -10.47
CA GLU A 23 10.78 11.83 -9.80
C GLU A 23 11.28 12.30 -8.45
N TYR A 24 11.42 11.37 -7.50
CA TYR A 24 12.24 11.58 -6.32
C TYR A 24 13.61 10.92 -6.54
N VAL A 25 14.67 11.71 -6.46
CA VAL A 25 16.04 11.29 -6.75
C VAL A 25 16.79 11.07 -5.45
N ILE A 26 17.19 9.84 -5.18
CA ILE A 26 17.98 9.43 -4.02
C ILE A 26 19.45 9.33 -4.45
N THR A 27 20.33 10.06 -3.78
CA THR A 27 21.73 10.23 -4.21
C THR A 27 22.75 9.37 -3.43
N ARG A 28 22.25 8.52 -2.52
CA ARG A 28 23.06 7.56 -1.77
C ARG A 28 22.25 6.34 -1.36
N PRO A 29 22.84 5.12 -1.32
CA PRO A 29 22.09 3.89 -1.03
C PRO A 29 21.64 3.81 0.43
N GLY A 30 22.38 4.38 1.39
CA GLY A 30 22.10 4.32 2.83
C GLY A 30 21.06 5.36 3.24
N THR A 31 19.79 5.04 3.10
CA THR A 31 18.65 5.78 3.65
C THR A 31 18.32 5.27 5.07
N PRO A 32 17.62 6.02 5.93
CA PRO A 32 17.29 5.59 7.31
C PRO A 32 16.53 4.26 7.38
N THR A 33 15.63 4.05 6.41
CA THR A 33 14.89 2.83 6.14
C THR A 33 14.90 2.62 4.63
N PRO A 34 14.58 1.44 4.09
CA PRO A 34 14.39 1.28 2.66
C PRO A 34 13.31 2.23 2.15
N TRP A 35 13.65 3.14 1.24
CA TRP A 35 12.68 4.01 0.61
C TRP A 35 12.14 3.35 -0.64
N ILE A 36 10.85 3.04 -0.61
CA ILE A 36 10.19 2.21 -1.61
C ILE A 36 9.44 3.03 -2.65
N ASN A 37 9.25 2.40 -3.81
CA ASN A 37 8.32 2.80 -4.86
C ASN A 37 7.42 1.62 -5.22
N TYR A 38 6.29 1.89 -5.87
CA TYR A 38 5.35 0.89 -6.35
C TYR A 38 5.60 0.59 -7.82
N LEU A 39 5.54 -0.70 -8.18
CA LEU A 39 5.61 -1.19 -9.55
C LEU A 39 4.31 -1.88 -9.92
N GLY A 40 3.77 -1.52 -11.09
CA GLY A 40 2.51 -2.09 -11.57
C GLY A 40 1.30 -1.69 -10.74
N GLU A 41 0.18 -2.30 -11.07
CA GLU A 41 -1.11 -2.14 -10.39
C GLU A 41 -2.09 -3.24 -10.82
N GLY A 42 -3.21 -3.34 -10.13
CA GLY A 42 -4.24 -4.32 -10.44
C GLY A 42 -3.72 -5.75 -10.35
N ARG A 43 -3.43 -6.37 -11.50
CA ARG A 43 -3.09 -7.77 -11.55
C ARG A 43 -1.66 -8.06 -11.06
N TYR A 44 -0.65 -7.40 -11.60
CA TYR A 44 0.75 -7.60 -11.21
C TYR A 44 1.27 -6.35 -10.53
N GLY A 45 1.76 -6.50 -9.32
CA GLY A 45 2.28 -5.40 -8.55
C GLY A 45 3.49 -5.78 -7.72
N GLY A 46 4.11 -4.77 -7.15
CA GLY A 46 5.24 -4.97 -6.25
C GLY A 46 5.74 -3.68 -5.63
N ILE A 47 6.58 -3.83 -4.63
CA ILE A 47 7.39 -2.76 -4.08
C ILE A 47 8.85 -2.96 -4.47
N ILE A 48 9.54 -1.86 -4.68
CA ILE A 48 10.99 -1.83 -4.93
C ILE A 48 11.62 -0.73 -4.10
N SER A 49 12.68 -1.06 -3.38
CA SER A 49 13.43 -0.08 -2.61
C SER A 49 14.47 0.66 -3.46
N ASN A 50 15.05 1.70 -2.88
CA ASN A 50 16.17 2.41 -3.48
C ASN A 50 17.43 1.54 -3.70
N THR A 51 17.50 0.34 -3.16
CA THR A 51 18.59 -0.63 -3.40
C THR A 51 18.11 -1.90 -4.10
N ALA A 52 16.93 -1.86 -4.74
CA ALA A 52 16.27 -2.95 -5.45
C ALA A 52 15.78 -4.11 -4.58
N GLY A 53 15.72 -3.94 -3.26
CA GLY A 53 15.00 -4.83 -2.35
C GLY A 53 13.49 -4.77 -2.59
N GLY A 54 12.76 -5.68 -1.99
CA GLY A 54 11.29 -5.73 -2.11
C GLY A 54 10.79 -6.99 -2.80
N PHE A 55 9.51 -6.99 -3.17
CA PHE A 55 8.84 -8.18 -3.70
C PHE A 55 7.83 -7.85 -4.79
N SER A 56 7.44 -8.89 -5.53
CA SER A 56 6.37 -8.87 -6.52
C SER A 56 5.27 -9.86 -6.17
N PHE A 57 4.06 -9.61 -6.65
CA PHE A 57 2.89 -10.46 -6.43
C PHE A 57 1.89 -10.37 -7.60
N ASP A 58 1.02 -11.37 -7.73
CA ASP A 58 -0.11 -11.41 -8.67
C ASP A 58 -1.40 -11.22 -7.88
N ARG A 59 -2.01 -10.03 -7.94
CA ARG A 59 -3.30 -9.64 -7.31
C ARG A 59 -3.31 -9.63 -5.77
N ASP A 60 -2.58 -10.51 -5.10
CA ASP A 60 -2.59 -10.64 -3.64
C ASP A 60 -1.15 -10.83 -3.12
N PRO A 61 -0.63 -9.89 -2.33
CA PRO A 61 0.75 -9.92 -1.88
C PRO A 61 1.05 -11.02 -0.85
N ARG A 62 0.04 -11.64 -0.25
CA ARG A 62 0.18 -12.80 0.62
C ARG A 62 0.02 -14.10 -0.16
N ASN A 63 -1.16 -14.31 -0.78
CA ASN A 63 -1.56 -15.61 -1.30
C ASN A 63 -1.07 -15.87 -2.74
N ARG A 64 -0.54 -14.84 -3.41
CA ARG A 64 -0.01 -14.90 -4.79
C ARG A 64 1.36 -14.22 -4.87
N ARG A 65 2.17 -14.36 -3.83
CA ARG A 65 3.54 -13.85 -3.78
C ARG A 65 4.39 -14.48 -4.89
N VAL A 66 5.14 -13.66 -5.62
CA VAL A 66 6.04 -14.11 -6.71
C VAL A 66 7.47 -14.21 -6.20
N THR A 67 7.96 -13.14 -5.55
CA THR A 67 9.32 -13.11 -5.03
C THR A 67 9.33 -12.99 -3.51
N ARG A 68 10.38 -13.53 -2.92
CA ARG A 68 10.62 -13.50 -1.48
C ARG A 68 11.13 -12.14 -1.04
N TYR A 69 10.74 -11.70 0.15
CA TYR A 69 11.28 -10.55 0.86
C TYR A 69 11.12 -10.78 2.36
N ARG A 70 12.17 -10.48 3.12
CA ARG A 70 12.20 -10.73 4.58
C ARG A 70 12.25 -9.41 5.32
N TYR A 71 11.16 -9.04 5.96
CA TYR A 71 11.01 -7.78 6.69
C TYR A 71 11.99 -7.64 7.87
N ASN A 72 12.28 -8.74 8.54
CA ASN A 72 13.15 -8.81 9.71
C ASN A 72 14.47 -9.54 9.42
N GLY A 73 14.86 -9.65 8.15
CA GLY A 73 16.13 -10.25 7.76
C GLY A 73 17.32 -9.36 8.10
N ILE A 74 18.50 -9.98 8.30
CA ILE A 74 19.80 -9.31 8.40
C ILE A 74 20.72 -9.92 7.36
N PRO A 75 21.30 -9.12 6.45
CA PRO A 75 21.09 -7.68 6.23
C PRO A 75 19.64 -7.31 5.89
N GLY A 76 19.20 -6.12 6.27
CA GLY A 76 17.87 -5.61 5.93
C GLY A 76 17.71 -5.36 4.43
N ASP A 77 16.46 -5.19 3.99
CA ASP A 77 16.09 -4.90 2.60
C ASP A 77 16.49 -5.99 1.59
N GLN A 78 16.35 -7.26 1.99
CA GLN A 78 16.71 -8.42 1.17
C GLN A 78 15.67 -9.56 1.31
N PRO A 79 15.62 -10.47 0.29
CA PRO A 79 16.22 -10.35 -1.05
C PRO A 79 15.51 -9.32 -1.92
N GLY A 80 15.97 -9.17 -3.16
CA GLY A 80 15.45 -8.20 -4.13
C GLY A 80 15.67 -8.64 -5.56
N ARG A 81 15.61 -7.67 -6.46
CA ARG A 81 15.79 -7.82 -7.91
C ARG A 81 17.20 -7.41 -8.28
N TYR A 82 18.17 -8.31 -8.12
CA TYR A 82 19.58 -7.98 -8.24
C TYR A 82 20.17 -8.38 -9.60
N ILE A 83 21.17 -7.62 -10.03
CA ILE A 83 22.05 -7.97 -11.13
C ILE A 83 23.48 -7.75 -10.66
N TYR A 84 24.27 -8.82 -10.64
CA TYR A 84 25.69 -8.74 -10.41
C TYR A 84 26.41 -8.49 -11.73
N LEU A 85 27.43 -7.65 -11.70
CA LEU A 85 28.38 -7.44 -12.77
C LEU A 85 29.74 -7.92 -12.30
N ARG A 86 30.38 -8.79 -13.07
CA ARG A 86 31.72 -9.29 -12.81
C ARG A 86 32.65 -8.97 -13.96
N ASP A 87 33.75 -8.34 -13.65
CA ASP A 87 34.83 -8.13 -14.62
C ASP A 87 35.63 -9.41 -14.79
N GLN A 88 35.73 -9.90 -16.03
CA GLN A 88 36.35 -11.19 -16.31
C GLN A 88 37.88 -11.13 -16.21
N ASP A 89 38.48 -9.94 -16.42
CA ASP A 89 39.94 -9.79 -16.35
C ASP A 89 40.43 -9.74 -14.89
N SER A 90 39.68 -9.04 -14.01
CA SER A 90 40.09 -8.85 -12.60
C SER A 90 39.46 -9.81 -11.62
N GLY A 91 38.34 -10.45 -11.98
CA GLY A 91 37.53 -11.27 -11.09
C GLY A 91 36.68 -10.46 -10.11
N GLU A 92 36.77 -9.14 -10.08
CA GLU A 92 35.99 -8.30 -9.20
C GLU A 92 34.53 -8.24 -9.65
N PHE A 93 33.64 -8.25 -8.66
CA PHE A 93 32.19 -8.13 -8.93
C PHE A 93 31.53 -7.11 -8.01
N TRP A 94 30.40 -6.56 -8.47
CA TRP A 94 29.56 -5.59 -7.77
C TRP A 94 28.13 -5.65 -8.29
N SER A 95 27.21 -4.94 -7.62
CA SER A 95 25.88 -4.67 -8.15
C SER A 95 25.67 -3.15 -8.30
N PRO A 96 25.08 -2.69 -9.42
CA PRO A 96 24.77 -1.26 -9.62
C PRO A 96 23.79 -0.70 -8.58
N THR A 97 23.00 -1.56 -7.95
CA THR A 97 22.00 -1.21 -6.96
C THR A 97 22.54 -1.06 -5.52
N ALA A 98 23.85 -1.18 -5.32
CA ALA A 98 24.57 -1.24 -4.06
C ALA A 98 24.32 -2.56 -3.30
N GLN A 99 23.07 -2.89 -3.00
CA GLN A 99 22.73 -4.24 -2.56
C GLN A 99 22.76 -5.21 -3.77
N PRO A 100 23.12 -6.45 -3.56
CA PRO A 100 23.51 -7.09 -2.30
C PRO A 100 25.03 -7.06 -2.01
N THR A 101 25.78 -6.15 -2.66
CA THR A 101 27.24 -6.02 -2.48
C THR A 101 27.63 -4.70 -1.79
N PRO A 102 27.22 -4.47 -0.52
CA PRO A 102 27.27 -3.14 0.11
C PRO A 102 28.67 -2.58 0.35
N GLY A 103 29.70 -3.41 0.34
CA GLY A 103 31.09 -2.99 0.56
C GLY A 103 31.77 -2.32 -0.64
N ARG A 104 31.10 -2.21 -1.79
CA ARG A 104 31.70 -1.62 -3.01
C ARG A 104 31.51 -0.10 -3.03
N LYS A 105 32.60 0.64 -3.30
CA LYS A 105 32.57 2.10 -3.44
C LYS A 105 32.05 2.48 -4.83
N LEU A 106 30.74 2.56 -4.95
CA LEU A 106 30.07 2.99 -6.18
C LEU A 106 30.27 4.49 -6.40
N GLN A 107 30.38 4.90 -7.66
CA GLN A 107 30.50 6.28 -8.11
C GLN A 107 29.17 6.75 -8.70
N GLY A 108 28.75 7.97 -8.37
CA GLY A 108 27.56 8.57 -8.96
C GLY A 108 26.29 7.75 -8.76
N TYR A 109 26.14 7.13 -7.57
CA TYR A 109 24.93 6.37 -7.25
C TYR A 109 23.71 7.29 -7.27
N GLU A 110 22.69 6.88 -8.00
CA GLU A 110 21.42 7.57 -8.10
C GLU A 110 20.28 6.56 -8.25
N CYS A 111 19.26 6.70 -7.40
CA CYS A 111 18.00 6.00 -7.57
C CYS A 111 16.92 7.03 -7.86
N ARG A 112 16.19 6.86 -8.97
CA ARG A 112 15.05 7.69 -9.40
C ARG A 112 13.79 6.89 -9.26
N HIS A 113 12.95 7.28 -8.30
CA HIS A 113 11.60 6.77 -8.16
C HIS A 113 10.64 7.66 -8.92
N GLY A 114 10.09 7.15 -10.03
CA GLY A 114 9.06 7.80 -10.82
C GLY A 114 7.71 7.08 -10.69
N ALA A 115 6.68 7.63 -11.31
CA ALA A 115 5.35 7.05 -11.30
C ALA A 115 5.34 5.69 -12.04
N GLY A 116 5.23 4.60 -11.27
CA GLY A 116 5.18 3.21 -11.75
C GLY A 116 6.51 2.62 -12.23
N TYR A 117 7.64 3.29 -12.03
CA TYR A 117 8.97 2.77 -12.37
C TYR A 117 10.05 3.23 -11.40
N THR A 118 11.15 2.50 -11.38
CA THR A 118 12.36 2.87 -10.64
C THR A 118 13.58 2.68 -11.53
N ARG A 119 14.48 3.67 -11.55
CA ARG A 119 15.77 3.56 -12.23
C ARG A 119 16.91 3.72 -11.22
N ILE A 120 17.81 2.75 -11.17
CA ILE A 120 18.99 2.81 -10.30
C ILE A 120 20.23 2.79 -11.19
N SER A 121 21.14 3.74 -10.99
CA SER A 121 22.36 3.87 -11.75
C SER A 121 23.56 4.11 -10.85
N SER A 122 24.72 3.59 -11.27
CA SER A 122 25.99 3.84 -10.61
C SER A 122 27.17 3.47 -11.52
N GLY A 123 28.35 3.89 -11.13
CA GLY A 123 29.60 3.52 -11.78
C GLY A 123 30.50 2.71 -10.85
N TYR A 124 31.30 1.81 -11.40
CA TYR A 124 32.37 1.11 -10.69
C TYR A 124 33.55 0.86 -11.63
N LYS A 125 34.74 1.36 -11.25
CA LYS A 125 36.01 1.17 -12.02
C LYS A 125 35.87 1.42 -13.53
N GLY A 126 35.19 2.51 -13.88
CA GLY A 126 35.03 2.95 -15.28
C GLY A 126 33.95 2.19 -16.07
N ILE A 127 33.16 1.38 -15.44
CA ILE A 127 31.93 0.82 -16.00
C ILE A 127 30.76 1.58 -15.38
N ALA A 128 29.95 2.23 -16.21
CA ALA A 128 28.66 2.77 -15.81
C ALA A 128 27.57 1.74 -16.07
N ALA A 129 26.62 1.62 -15.14
CA ALA A 129 25.47 0.74 -15.29
C ALA A 129 24.19 1.39 -14.76
N SER A 130 23.08 1.13 -15.43
CA SER A 130 21.75 1.57 -15.06
C SER A 130 20.76 0.42 -15.21
N ILE A 131 19.83 0.29 -14.27
CA ILE A 131 18.76 -0.69 -14.35
C ILE A 131 17.44 0.07 -14.21
N LEU A 132 16.57 -0.04 -15.22
CA LEU A 132 15.21 0.45 -15.19
C LEU A 132 14.25 -0.71 -14.88
N TYR A 133 13.50 -0.59 -13.80
CA TYR A 133 12.49 -1.55 -13.36
C TYR A 133 11.09 -0.99 -13.60
N PHE A 134 10.22 -1.73 -14.27
CA PHE A 134 8.83 -1.37 -14.46
C PHE A 134 7.96 -2.58 -14.81
N VAL A 135 6.67 -2.45 -14.61
CA VAL A 135 5.65 -3.40 -15.07
C VAL A 135 4.94 -2.78 -16.27
N PRO A 136 4.94 -3.43 -17.44
CA PRO A 136 4.16 -2.96 -18.58
C PRO A 136 2.67 -2.83 -18.23
N THR A 137 2.02 -1.80 -18.76
CA THR A 137 0.57 -1.66 -18.65
C THR A 137 -0.08 -2.83 -19.38
N THR A 138 -0.70 -3.75 -18.64
CA THR A 138 -1.35 -4.92 -19.21
C THR A 138 -2.84 -4.66 -19.40
N HIS A 139 -3.39 -5.06 -20.55
CA HIS A 139 -4.84 -5.16 -20.68
C HIS A 139 -5.37 -6.31 -19.83
N PRO A 140 -6.62 -6.25 -19.34
CA PRO A 140 -7.23 -7.31 -18.52
C PRO A 140 -7.15 -8.72 -19.11
N GLU A 141 -6.97 -8.82 -20.44
CA GLU A 141 -6.88 -10.08 -21.21
C GLU A 141 -5.48 -10.72 -21.20
N GLU A 142 -4.42 -10.03 -20.75
CA GLU A 142 -3.08 -10.63 -20.71
C GLU A 142 -2.94 -11.59 -19.52
N SER A 143 -2.96 -12.89 -19.81
CA SER A 143 -2.92 -13.96 -18.80
C SER A 143 -1.52 -14.24 -18.23
N CYS A 144 -0.47 -13.54 -18.70
CA CYS A 144 0.92 -13.78 -18.33
C CYS A 144 1.67 -12.47 -18.03
N PRO A 145 1.34 -11.78 -16.92
CA PRO A 145 2.00 -10.53 -16.57
C PRO A 145 3.45 -10.75 -16.14
N CYS A 146 4.28 -9.73 -16.39
CA CYS A 146 5.68 -9.71 -15.95
C CYS A 146 6.17 -8.30 -15.67
N GLU A 147 7.23 -8.20 -14.89
CA GLU A 147 8.05 -7.01 -14.75
C GLU A 147 9.28 -7.10 -15.65
N LEU A 148 9.78 -5.95 -16.08
CA LEU A 148 10.96 -5.82 -16.92
C LEU A 148 12.08 -5.11 -16.16
N TRP A 149 13.30 -5.66 -16.25
CA TRP A 149 14.52 -5.05 -15.73
C TRP A 149 15.43 -4.77 -16.92
N VAL A 150 15.54 -3.51 -17.31
CA VAL A 150 16.35 -3.08 -18.46
C VAL A 150 17.72 -2.67 -17.93
N LEU A 151 18.67 -3.58 -17.99
CA LEU A 151 20.09 -3.31 -17.68
C LEU A 151 20.75 -2.64 -18.87
N THR A 152 21.37 -1.48 -18.66
CA THR A 152 22.26 -0.81 -19.61
C THR A 152 23.65 -0.71 -19.02
N ILE A 153 24.68 -1.15 -19.76
CA ILE A 153 26.08 -1.14 -19.32
C ILE A 153 26.91 -0.36 -20.34
N GLN A 154 27.72 0.58 -19.87
CA GLN A 154 28.62 1.37 -20.71
C GLN A 154 30.06 1.29 -20.21
N ASN A 155 31.01 1.09 -21.14
CA ASN A 155 32.44 1.10 -20.87
C ASN A 155 33.02 2.52 -21.05
N LEU A 156 33.31 3.18 -19.95
CA LEU A 156 33.90 4.52 -19.92
C LEU A 156 35.45 4.49 -19.96
N THR A 157 36.06 3.31 -20.01
CA THR A 157 37.53 3.15 -20.04
C THR A 157 38.06 3.22 -21.45
N LYS A 158 39.38 3.40 -21.58
CA LYS A 158 40.08 3.42 -22.88
C LYS A 158 40.44 2.01 -23.39
N ARG A 159 40.09 0.94 -22.68
CA ARG A 159 40.36 -0.45 -23.06
C ARG A 159 39.10 -1.25 -23.26
N LYS A 160 39.18 -2.29 -24.06
CA LYS A 160 38.10 -3.30 -24.17
C LYS A 160 37.88 -3.95 -22.79
N ARG A 161 36.65 -4.16 -22.40
CA ARG A 161 36.25 -4.84 -21.15
C ARG A 161 35.32 -6.01 -21.48
N THR A 162 35.53 -7.11 -20.79
CA THR A 162 34.61 -8.26 -20.84
C THR A 162 34.03 -8.46 -19.46
N LEU A 163 32.71 -8.34 -19.38
CA LEU A 163 31.94 -8.49 -18.15
C LEU A 163 31.07 -9.74 -18.25
N ARG A 164 30.76 -10.33 -17.12
CA ARG A 164 29.67 -11.30 -17.00
C ARG A 164 28.59 -10.74 -16.07
N THR A 165 27.34 -10.87 -16.48
CA THR A 165 26.18 -10.47 -15.68
C THR A 165 25.52 -11.70 -15.10
N PHE A 166 24.95 -11.59 -13.90
CA PHE A 166 24.10 -12.60 -13.27
C PHE A 166 22.87 -11.90 -12.71
N SER A 167 21.69 -12.21 -13.22
CA SER A 167 20.45 -11.79 -12.58
C SER A 167 20.18 -12.65 -11.35
N TYR A 168 19.37 -12.13 -10.41
CA TYR A 168 19.00 -12.87 -9.22
C TYR A 168 17.64 -12.43 -8.70
N ALA A 169 16.72 -13.38 -8.50
CA ALA A 169 15.50 -13.25 -7.75
C ALA A 169 15.21 -14.55 -7.00
N GLU A 170 14.78 -14.48 -5.74
CA GLU A 170 14.29 -15.64 -4.99
C GLU A 170 12.78 -15.79 -5.19
N TYR A 171 12.31 -16.97 -5.52
CA TYR A 171 10.90 -17.23 -5.70
C TYR A 171 10.23 -17.58 -4.36
N SER A 172 9.00 -17.09 -4.19
CA SER A 172 8.15 -17.44 -3.06
C SER A 172 7.20 -18.58 -3.43
N PHE A 173 6.75 -19.34 -2.44
CA PHE A 173 5.79 -20.43 -2.61
C PHE A 173 4.34 -19.92 -2.60
N TRP A 174 4.02 -18.95 -3.46
CA TRP A 174 2.71 -18.30 -3.58
C TRP A 174 2.12 -17.71 -2.28
N ASP A 175 2.18 -18.38 -1.13
CA ASP A 175 1.74 -17.87 0.17
C ASP A 175 2.95 -17.38 0.97
N ALA A 176 3.02 -16.08 1.20
CA ALA A 176 4.15 -15.45 1.85
C ALA A 176 4.31 -15.87 3.33
N THR A 177 3.21 -16.18 4.02
CA THR A 177 3.25 -16.62 5.42
C THR A 177 3.74 -18.06 5.50
N THR A 178 3.21 -18.94 4.66
CA THR A 178 3.66 -20.33 4.56
C THR A 178 5.14 -20.41 4.18
N ASP A 179 5.58 -19.59 3.23
CA ASP A 179 6.98 -19.51 2.80
C ASP A 179 7.93 -19.09 3.94
N GLN A 180 7.45 -18.27 4.88
CA GLN A 180 8.23 -17.82 6.03
C GLN A 180 8.23 -18.82 7.19
N THR A 181 7.17 -19.60 7.35
CA THR A 181 6.94 -20.43 8.56
C THR A 181 7.07 -21.93 8.31
N ASN A 182 6.83 -22.40 7.09
CA ASN A 182 6.86 -23.82 6.75
C ASN A 182 7.83 -24.11 5.59
N ILE A 183 9.10 -23.88 5.86
CA ILE A 183 10.19 -24.04 4.88
C ILE A 183 10.27 -25.49 4.40
N ASP A 184 10.12 -26.48 5.30
CA ASP A 184 10.26 -27.90 4.97
C ASP A 184 9.29 -28.34 3.87
N TRP A 185 8.02 -27.97 3.99
CA TRP A 185 7.02 -28.32 2.99
C TRP A 185 7.32 -27.68 1.62
N GLY A 186 7.63 -26.37 1.62
CA GLY A 186 8.00 -25.65 0.42
C GLY A 186 9.23 -26.27 -0.27
N GLN A 187 10.26 -26.65 0.49
CA GLN A 187 11.45 -27.30 -0.03
C GLN A 187 11.20 -28.66 -0.67
N GLN A 188 10.11 -29.34 -0.37
CA GLN A 188 9.81 -30.67 -0.93
C GLN A 188 9.01 -30.63 -2.22
N ILE A 189 8.30 -29.54 -2.51
CA ILE A 189 7.29 -29.52 -3.57
C ILE A 189 7.60 -28.60 -4.75
N PHE A 190 8.54 -27.66 -4.59
CA PHE A 190 8.85 -26.66 -5.59
C PHE A 190 10.07 -27.08 -6.41
N PHE A 191 9.94 -27.12 -7.74
CA PHE A 191 11.01 -27.52 -8.64
C PHE A 191 11.12 -26.58 -9.83
N SER A 192 12.30 -26.53 -10.44
CA SER A 192 12.57 -25.72 -11.62
C SER A 192 12.83 -26.54 -12.87
N THR A 193 12.54 -25.93 -14.01
CA THR A 193 12.92 -26.42 -15.34
C THR A 193 13.49 -25.28 -16.17
N GLU A 194 14.31 -25.62 -17.14
CA GLU A 194 14.81 -24.69 -18.17
C GLU A 194 14.40 -25.18 -19.54
N GLN A 195 13.92 -24.29 -20.39
CA GLN A 195 13.66 -24.57 -21.79
C GLN A 195 13.79 -23.29 -22.62
N ASP A 196 14.63 -23.33 -23.65
CA ASP A 196 14.88 -22.21 -24.60
C ASP A 196 15.30 -20.89 -23.93
N GLY A 197 16.09 -20.98 -22.85
CA GLY A 197 16.55 -19.83 -22.06
C GLY A 197 15.45 -19.24 -21.16
N ILE A 198 14.38 -20.00 -20.91
CA ILE A 198 13.30 -19.65 -20.00
C ILE A 198 13.36 -20.56 -18.78
N LEU A 199 13.62 -19.97 -17.62
CA LEU A 199 13.53 -20.66 -16.35
C LEU A 199 12.10 -20.66 -15.87
N ARG A 200 11.64 -21.80 -15.36
CA ARG A 200 10.30 -21.96 -14.77
C ARG A 200 10.43 -22.61 -13.41
N ALA A 201 9.75 -22.06 -12.41
CA ALA A 201 9.62 -22.63 -11.09
C ALA A 201 8.14 -22.91 -10.81
N GLN A 202 7.81 -24.13 -10.39
CA GLN A 202 6.44 -24.63 -10.33
C GLN A 202 6.27 -25.77 -9.33
N THR A 203 5.01 -26.13 -9.06
CA THR A 203 4.63 -27.29 -8.29
C THR A 203 3.70 -28.21 -9.10
N LYS A 204 3.49 -29.44 -8.63
CA LYS A 204 2.48 -30.33 -9.22
C LYS A 204 1.05 -30.07 -8.71
N PHE A 205 0.88 -29.21 -7.70
CA PHE A 205 -0.40 -28.96 -7.05
C PHE A 205 -1.20 -27.82 -7.69
N ARG A 206 -0.52 -26.89 -8.39
CA ARG A 206 -1.13 -25.69 -8.95
C ARG A 206 -0.62 -25.45 -10.37
N PRO A 207 -1.43 -24.87 -11.24
CA PRO A 207 -0.99 -24.51 -12.59
C PRO A 207 -0.03 -23.31 -12.61
N THR A 208 0.09 -22.60 -11.49
CA THR A 208 0.88 -21.36 -11.40
C THR A 208 2.37 -21.64 -11.59
N VAL A 209 2.95 -20.93 -12.57
CA VAL A 209 4.38 -20.97 -12.89
C VAL A 209 4.96 -19.56 -12.69
N THR A 210 6.01 -19.46 -11.89
CA THR A 210 6.89 -18.29 -11.86
C THR A 210 8.01 -18.52 -12.87
N TRP A 211 8.33 -17.51 -13.68
CA TRP A 211 9.27 -17.70 -14.78
C TRP A 211 10.22 -16.50 -14.93
N MET A 212 11.41 -16.76 -15.46
CA MET A 212 12.38 -15.75 -15.81
C MET A 212 12.97 -16.01 -17.20
N ALA A 213 13.14 -14.93 -17.98
CA ALA A 213 13.76 -14.96 -19.29
C ALA A 213 14.60 -13.70 -19.54
N SER A 214 15.37 -13.69 -20.62
CA SER A 214 16.11 -12.50 -21.05
C SER A 214 16.00 -12.24 -22.55
N SER A 215 16.29 -10.98 -22.92
CA SER A 215 16.26 -10.55 -24.34
C SER A 215 17.39 -11.13 -25.17
N VAL A 216 18.46 -11.55 -24.54
CA VAL A 216 19.63 -12.18 -25.16
C VAL A 216 19.69 -13.63 -24.70
N LYS A 217 20.09 -14.56 -25.58
CA LYS A 217 20.30 -15.95 -25.18
C LYS A 217 21.30 -16.01 -24.02
N PRO A 218 20.96 -16.61 -22.89
CA PRO A 218 21.86 -16.71 -21.75
C PRO A 218 23.09 -17.58 -22.09
N SER A 219 24.22 -17.26 -21.48
CA SER A 219 25.45 -18.05 -21.54
C SER A 219 25.51 -19.13 -20.46
N GLY A 220 24.59 -19.09 -19.50
CA GLY A 220 24.42 -20.03 -18.42
C GLY A 220 23.26 -19.60 -17.52
N PHE A 221 22.87 -20.44 -16.60
CA PHE A 221 21.74 -20.20 -15.68
C PHE A 221 21.95 -20.92 -14.35
N ASP A 222 21.20 -20.51 -13.33
CA ASP A 222 21.09 -21.23 -12.06
C ASP A 222 19.69 -21.07 -11.48
N THR A 223 19.11 -22.16 -11.00
CA THR A 223 17.81 -22.15 -10.34
C THR A 223 17.85 -22.68 -8.92
N ASP A 224 18.96 -23.30 -8.50
CA ASP A 224 19.17 -23.76 -7.14
C ASP A 224 19.89 -22.68 -6.32
N ARG A 225 19.24 -22.22 -5.23
CA ARG A 225 19.77 -21.16 -4.38
C ARG A 225 21.06 -21.57 -3.67
N GLU A 226 21.12 -22.80 -3.20
CA GLU A 226 22.26 -23.30 -2.42
C GLU A 226 23.50 -23.49 -3.30
N GLU A 227 23.31 -23.98 -4.53
CA GLU A 227 24.37 -24.09 -5.52
C GLU A 227 24.87 -22.70 -5.97
N PHE A 228 23.94 -21.76 -6.21
CA PHE A 228 24.30 -20.40 -6.63
C PHE A 228 25.09 -19.66 -5.53
N LEU A 229 24.59 -19.69 -4.29
CA LEU A 229 25.24 -18.99 -3.18
C LEU A 229 26.50 -19.70 -2.70
N GLY A 230 26.48 -21.02 -2.67
CA GLY A 230 27.45 -21.86 -1.96
C GLY A 230 27.12 -21.96 -0.48
N ARG A 231 27.47 -23.09 0.10
CA ARG A 231 27.28 -23.34 1.53
C ARG A 231 28.10 -22.35 2.35
N MET A 232 27.54 -21.84 3.43
CA MET A 232 28.18 -20.88 4.35
C MET A 232 28.46 -19.50 3.70
N ARG A 233 27.74 -19.14 2.63
CA ARG A 233 27.82 -17.84 1.94
C ARG A 233 26.46 -17.15 1.90
N ASP A 234 26.46 -15.89 1.50
CA ASP A 234 25.26 -15.07 1.36
C ASP A 234 25.24 -14.30 0.02
N LEU A 235 24.22 -13.46 -0.13
CA LEU A 235 24.04 -12.65 -1.35
C LEU A 235 25.17 -11.65 -1.61
N SER A 236 25.96 -11.29 -0.61
CA SER A 236 27.09 -10.36 -0.82
C SER A 236 28.29 -11.03 -1.47
N ASN A 237 28.36 -12.36 -1.42
CA ASN A 237 29.47 -13.17 -1.90
C ASN A 237 29.03 -14.53 -2.48
N PRO A 238 28.18 -14.58 -3.52
CA PRO A 238 27.74 -15.83 -4.11
C PRO A 238 28.88 -16.58 -4.82
N LEU A 239 28.93 -17.90 -4.64
CA LEU A 239 29.95 -18.78 -5.24
C LEU A 239 29.99 -18.63 -6.77
N VAL A 240 28.83 -18.70 -7.42
CA VAL A 240 28.69 -18.61 -8.88
C VAL A 240 29.23 -17.27 -9.41
N VAL A 241 28.93 -16.17 -8.73
CA VAL A 241 29.42 -14.84 -9.15
C VAL A 241 30.92 -14.71 -8.93
N GLU A 242 31.45 -15.23 -7.82
CA GLU A 242 32.89 -15.20 -7.53
C GLU A 242 33.68 -16.08 -8.50
N SER A 243 33.19 -17.29 -8.80
CA SER A 243 33.83 -18.20 -9.78
C SER A 243 33.81 -17.62 -11.19
N GLY A 244 32.74 -16.90 -11.53
CA GLY A 244 32.56 -16.27 -12.83
C GLY A 244 31.85 -17.12 -13.87
N ASP A 245 31.35 -18.29 -13.50
CA ASP A 245 30.60 -19.19 -14.37
C ASP A 245 29.36 -19.74 -13.66
N SER A 246 28.23 -19.83 -14.39
CA SER A 246 27.03 -20.53 -13.94
C SER A 246 27.29 -22.04 -13.88
N LEU A 247 26.62 -22.70 -12.97
CA LEU A 247 26.66 -24.15 -12.81
C LEU A 247 25.62 -24.88 -13.65
N ASP A 248 24.75 -24.14 -14.34
CA ASP A 248 23.55 -24.62 -15.03
C ASP A 248 22.68 -25.50 -14.13
N SER A 249 22.61 -25.10 -12.85
CA SER A 249 21.93 -25.85 -11.80
C SER A 249 20.43 -25.84 -11.97
N LEU A 250 19.82 -27.03 -11.89
CA LEU A 250 18.35 -27.19 -11.87
C LEU A 250 17.92 -27.65 -10.49
N ALA A 251 17.12 -26.85 -9.80
CA ALA A 251 16.56 -27.19 -8.50
C ALA A 251 15.48 -28.26 -8.64
N PRO A 252 15.72 -29.53 -8.25
CA PRO A 252 14.69 -30.57 -8.26
C PRO A 252 13.70 -30.42 -7.12
N ARG A 253 14.05 -29.59 -6.14
CA ARG A 253 13.32 -29.19 -4.94
C ARG A 253 14.06 -28.02 -4.30
N GLY A 254 13.61 -27.52 -3.16
CA GLY A 254 14.36 -26.54 -2.35
C GLY A 254 13.98 -25.10 -2.66
N ASN A 255 14.88 -24.20 -2.32
CA ASN A 255 14.70 -22.76 -2.52
C ASN A 255 15.05 -22.38 -3.96
N ASN A 256 14.04 -22.23 -4.78
CA ASN A 256 14.22 -21.92 -6.18
C ASN A 256 14.52 -20.43 -6.40
N ILE A 257 15.43 -20.15 -7.33
CA ILE A 257 15.81 -18.81 -7.78
C ILE A 257 15.71 -18.70 -9.31
N GLY A 258 15.76 -17.47 -9.79
CA GLY A 258 16.01 -17.18 -11.20
C GLY A 258 17.32 -16.44 -11.37
N SER A 259 18.31 -17.10 -11.97
CA SER A 259 19.57 -16.48 -12.36
C SER A 259 19.88 -16.83 -13.81
N LEU A 260 20.06 -15.78 -14.64
CA LEU A 260 20.50 -15.89 -16.03
C LEU A 260 21.81 -15.12 -16.17
N SER A 261 22.83 -15.73 -16.77
CA SER A 261 24.12 -15.09 -16.98
C SER A 261 24.41 -14.80 -18.46
N HIS A 262 25.13 -13.69 -18.70
CA HIS A 262 25.52 -13.27 -20.05
C HIS A 262 26.94 -12.74 -20.07
N VAL A 263 27.70 -13.13 -21.07
CA VAL A 263 29.01 -12.54 -21.35
C VAL A 263 28.84 -11.30 -22.24
N VAL A 264 29.35 -10.18 -21.77
CA VAL A 264 29.22 -8.87 -22.43
C VAL A 264 30.60 -8.29 -22.70
N THR A 265 30.95 -8.20 -23.95
CA THR A 265 32.23 -7.55 -24.37
C THR A 265 31.91 -6.16 -24.90
N LEU A 266 32.59 -5.15 -24.34
CA LEU A 266 32.42 -3.72 -24.64
C LEU A 266 33.72 -3.09 -25.08
N LYS A 267 33.77 -2.52 -26.29
CA LYS A 267 34.84 -1.62 -26.73
C LYS A 267 34.82 -0.32 -25.92
N PRO A 268 35.91 0.49 -25.93
CA PRO A 268 35.86 1.83 -25.34
C PRO A 268 34.65 2.65 -25.82
N GLY A 269 33.91 3.26 -24.90
CA GLY A 269 32.71 4.06 -25.17
C GLY A 269 31.48 3.25 -25.56
N ALA A 270 31.58 1.95 -25.80
CA ALA A 270 30.44 1.13 -26.21
C ALA A 270 29.44 0.90 -25.08
N GLU A 271 28.18 0.81 -25.45
CA GLU A 271 27.05 0.51 -24.57
C GLU A 271 26.34 -0.76 -25.03
N LYS A 272 25.75 -1.50 -24.11
CA LYS A 272 24.90 -2.65 -24.38
C LYS A 272 23.75 -2.73 -23.38
N ALA A 273 22.57 -3.07 -23.88
CA ALA A 273 21.40 -3.33 -23.04
C ALA A 273 21.01 -4.82 -23.04
N ILE A 274 20.51 -5.29 -21.90
CA ILE A 274 19.92 -6.62 -21.71
C ILE A 274 18.62 -6.41 -20.91
N VAL A 275 17.52 -7.01 -21.38
CA VAL A 275 16.24 -6.99 -20.67
C VAL A 275 16.03 -8.33 -20.00
N TYR A 276 15.81 -8.33 -18.69
CA TYR A 276 15.34 -9.48 -17.94
C TYR A 276 13.83 -9.35 -17.72
N MET A 277 13.14 -10.45 -17.79
CA MET A 277 11.70 -10.57 -17.60
C MET A 277 11.45 -11.51 -16.43
N LEU A 278 10.69 -11.07 -15.45
CA LEU A 278 10.24 -11.88 -14.33
C LEU A 278 8.72 -11.87 -14.30
N GLY A 279 8.09 -13.03 -14.39
CA GLY A 279 6.64 -13.12 -14.50
C GLY A 279 6.03 -14.29 -13.76
N VAL A 280 4.70 -14.30 -13.73
CA VAL A 280 3.89 -15.37 -13.14
C VAL A 280 2.65 -15.61 -14.00
N THR A 281 2.23 -16.88 -14.12
CA THR A 281 1.02 -17.21 -14.89
C THR A 281 0.43 -18.54 -14.46
N ASP A 282 -0.90 -18.68 -14.61
CA ASP A 282 -1.61 -19.96 -14.57
C ASP A 282 -1.78 -20.57 -15.99
N ALA A 283 -1.24 -19.90 -17.04
CA ALA A 283 -1.26 -20.32 -18.44
C ALA A 283 0.18 -20.39 -18.99
N PRO A 284 0.95 -21.44 -18.65
CA PRO A 284 2.39 -21.52 -18.95
C PRO A 284 2.71 -21.60 -20.45
N ASP A 285 1.79 -21.98 -21.28
CA ASP A 285 1.87 -21.95 -22.74
C ASP A 285 2.00 -20.53 -23.33
N ARG A 286 1.63 -19.50 -22.56
CA ARG A 286 1.76 -18.09 -22.95
C ARG A 286 3.17 -17.52 -22.74
N ILE A 287 3.98 -18.15 -21.90
CA ILE A 287 5.32 -17.64 -21.54
C ILE A 287 6.21 -17.41 -22.77
N PRO A 288 6.33 -18.35 -23.75
CA PRO A 288 7.20 -18.13 -24.92
C PRO A 288 6.79 -16.92 -25.77
N ALA A 289 5.49 -16.65 -25.90
CA ALA A 289 4.99 -15.51 -26.65
C ALA A 289 5.33 -14.18 -25.98
N VAL A 290 5.15 -14.08 -24.65
CA VAL A 290 5.51 -12.90 -23.86
C VAL A 290 7.02 -12.67 -23.87
N ALA A 291 7.82 -13.72 -23.66
CA ALA A 291 9.27 -13.65 -23.73
C ALA A 291 9.74 -13.18 -25.12
N LYS A 292 9.15 -13.68 -26.21
CA LYS A 292 9.45 -13.25 -27.59
C LYS A 292 9.13 -11.77 -27.79
N LYS A 293 7.99 -11.27 -27.29
CA LYS A 293 7.58 -9.86 -27.38
C LYS A 293 8.65 -8.93 -26.79
N TYR A 294 9.11 -9.22 -25.58
CA TYR A 294 10.06 -8.34 -24.87
C TYR A 294 11.55 -8.66 -25.14
N ARG A 295 11.84 -9.62 -26.02
CA ARG A 295 13.16 -9.74 -26.63
C ARG A 295 13.44 -8.63 -27.66
N ASP A 296 12.38 -8.03 -28.23
CA ASP A 296 12.48 -6.87 -29.11
C ASP A 296 12.61 -5.56 -28.31
N PRO A 297 13.72 -4.80 -28.44
CA PRO A 297 13.92 -3.53 -27.75
C PRO A 297 12.84 -2.49 -28.04
N LYS A 298 12.24 -2.51 -29.26
CA LYS A 298 11.16 -1.59 -29.63
C LYS A 298 9.90 -1.87 -28.82
N SER A 299 9.58 -3.13 -28.59
CA SER A 299 8.45 -3.54 -27.75
C SER A 299 8.64 -3.13 -26.29
N VAL A 300 9.86 -3.20 -25.77
CA VAL A 300 10.20 -2.75 -24.40
C VAL A 300 10.06 -1.24 -24.29
N GLN A 301 10.60 -0.50 -25.27
CA GLN A 301 10.50 0.97 -25.30
C GLN A 301 9.02 1.42 -25.40
N ALA A 302 8.25 0.81 -26.29
CA ALA A 302 6.82 1.10 -26.45
C ALA A 302 6.02 0.79 -25.16
N ALA A 303 6.36 -0.28 -24.44
CA ALA A 303 5.73 -0.62 -23.17
C ALA A 303 6.05 0.42 -22.08
N PHE A 304 7.26 0.92 -22.02
CA PHE A 304 7.64 1.98 -21.08
C PHE A 304 6.98 3.32 -21.41
N GLU A 305 6.91 3.67 -22.69
CA GLU A 305 6.21 4.88 -23.15
C GLU A 305 4.71 4.82 -22.86
N ALA A 306 4.08 3.65 -23.05
CA ALA A 306 2.68 3.44 -22.68
C ALA A 306 2.43 3.62 -21.18
N LEU A 307 3.31 3.06 -20.34
CA LEU A 307 3.26 3.25 -18.88
C LEU A 307 3.35 4.74 -18.52
N ARG A 308 4.32 5.45 -19.08
CA ARG A 308 4.49 6.89 -18.82
C ARG A 308 3.27 7.69 -19.25
N LYS A 309 2.73 7.40 -20.44
CA LYS A 309 1.54 8.07 -20.95
C LYS A 309 0.32 7.85 -20.06
N ASP A 310 0.13 6.66 -19.53
CA ASP A 310 -0.96 6.35 -18.61
C ASP A 310 -0.83 7.15 -17.30
N TRP A 311 0.37 7.17 -16.71
CA TRP A 311 0.64 7.97 -15.52
C TRP A 311 0.55 9.47 -15.77
N ASP A 312 1.02 9.97 -16.93
CA ASP A 312 0.91 11.37 -17.29
C ASP A 312 -0.56 11.80 -17.45
N ALA A 313 -1.40 10.95 -18.04
CA ALA A 313 -2.84 11.20 -18.15
C ALA A 313 -3.50 11.26 -16.76
N TYR A 314 -3.15 10.31 -15.88
CA TYR A 314 -3.66 10.28 -14.50
C TYR A 314 -3.24 11.52 -13.70
N LEU A 315 -1.95 11.85 -13.67
CA LEU A 315 -1.41 12.96 -12.89
C LEU A 315 -1.80 14.35 -13.46
N SER A 316 -2.20 14.43 -14.72
CA SER A 316 -2.61 15.68 -15.37
C SER A 316 -4.12 15.91 -15.32
N ALA A 317 -4.91 14.98 -14.76
CA ALA A 317 -6.36 15.14 -14.64
C ALA A 317 -6.71 16.35 -13.74
N ILE A 318 -5.96 16.53 -12.67
CA ILE A 318 -6.04 17.71 -11.79
C ILE A 318 -4.63 18.18 -11.50
N THR A 319 -4.40 19.49 -11.69
CA THR A 319 -3.12 20.13 -11.37
C THR A 319 -3.36 21.46 -10.66
N VAL A 320 -2.47 21.78 -9.73
CA VAL A 320 -2.46 23.07 -9.03
C VAL A 320 -1.16 23.83 -9.33
N ASP A 321 -1.24 25.13 -9.36
CA ASP A 321 -0.07 26.02 -9.45
C ASP A 321 -0.17 27.08 -8.35
N THR A 322 0.51 26.84 -7.24
CA THR A 322 0.52 27.70 -6.07
C THR A 322 1.90 28.35 -5.91
N PRO A 323 2.01 29.45 -5.13
CA PRO A 323 3.31 30.04 -4.80
C PRO A 323 4.24 29.10 -4.02
N ASP A 324 3.71 28.01 -3.43
CA ASP A 324 4.45 27.02 -2.66
C ASP A 324 4.85 25.81 -3.53
N PRO A 325 6.14 25.67 -3.89
CA PRO A 325 6.60 24.56 -4.72
C PRO A 325 6.52 23.20 -4.02
N GLU A 326 6.50 23.15 -2.68
CA GLU A 326 6.36 21.93 -1.87
C GLU A 326 4.92 21.41 -1.98
N MET A 327 3.95 22.31 -1.84
CA MET A 327 2.54 21.99 -2.06
C MET A 327 2.31 21.50 -3.50
N ASN A 328 2.88 22.18 -4.51
CA ASN A 328 2.73 21.78 -5.91
C ASN A 328 3.32 20.37 -6.16
N ALA A 329 4.48 20.05 -5.57
CA ALA A 329 5.08 18.71 -5.70
C ALA A 329 4.21 17.62 -5.07
N MET A 330 3.65 17.89 -3.88
CA MET A 330 2.80 16.92 -3.18
C MET A 330 1.46 16.71 -3.89
N LEU A 331 0.76 17.79 -4.24
CA LEU A 331 -0.59 17.71 -4.81
C LEU A 331 -0.59 17.24 -6.28
N ASN A 332 0.43 17.58 -7.07
CA ASN A 332 0.48 17.20 -8.48
C ASN A 332 1.12 15.84 -8.75
N VAL A 333 1.88 15.28 -7.78
CA VAL A 333 2.64 14.06 -8.02
C VAL A 333 2.45 13.04 -6.90
N TRP A 334 2.90 13.33 -5.68
CA TRP A 334 3.10 12.29 -4.66
C TRP A 334 1.81 11.86 -3.98
N ASN A 335 0.91 12.79 -3.64
CA ASN A 335 -0.39 12.43 -3.10
C ASN A 335 -1.24 11.63 -4.11
N PRO A 336 -1.36 12.05 -5.39
CA PRO A 336 -2.05 11.22 -6.39
C PRO A 336 -1.44 9.83 -6.57
N ILE A 337 -0.10 9.70 -6.62
CA ILE A 337 0.56 8.38 -6.71
C ILE A 337 0.16 7.51 -5.53
N GLN A 338 0.19 8.06 -4.31
CA GLN A 338 -0.19 7.32 -3.11
C GLN A 338 -1.69 6.97 -3.10
N CYS A 339 -2.57 7.89 -3.51
CA CYS A 339 -4.01 7.63 -3.63
C CYS A 339 -4.30 6.50 -4.62
N ARG A 340 -3.63 6.48 -5.78
CA ARG A 340 -3.76 5.40 -6.76
C ARG A 340 -3.28 4.06 -6.21
N ALA A 341 -2.14 4.03 -5.53
CA ALA A 341 -1.63 2.82 -4.88
C ALA A 341 -2.58 2.30 -3.78
N ASN A 342 -3.08 3.19 -2.94
CA ASN A 342 -4.02 2.83 -1.87
C ASN A 342 -5.35 2.29 -2.43
N LEU A 343 -5.88 2.89 -3.49
CA LEU A 343 -7.11 2.42 -4.12
C LEU A 343 -7.05 0.94 -4.50
N TYR A 344 -5.91 0.48 -5.06
CA TYR A 344 -5.77 -0.91 -5.50
C TYR A 344 -5.34 -1.86 -4.39
N TRP A 345 -4.51 -1.42 -3.45
CA TRP A 345 -3.85 -2.31 -2.51
C TRP A 345 -4.09 -1.99 -1.04
N SER A 346 -4.76 -0.85 -0.75
CA SER A 346 -5.01 -0.42 0.63
C SER A 346 -3.73 -0.52 1.48
N ARG A 347 -3.77 -1.16 2.64
CA ARG A 347 -2.63 -1.31 3.56
C ARG A 347 -1.93 -2.67 3.44
N PHE A 348 -2.44 -3.59 2.62
CA PHE A 348 -1.93 -4.96 2.60
C PHE A 348 -0.67 -5.16 1.72
N VAL A 349 -0.14 -4.11 1.10
CA VAL A 349 1.16 -4.08 0.38
C VAL A 349 2.28 -3.40 1.20
N SER A 350 1.99 -2.95 2.41
CA SER A 350 2.98 -2.24 3.24
C SER A 350 4.22 -3.10 3.52
N ALA A 351 5.41 -2.47 3.49
CA ALA A 351 6.66 -3.06 3.94
C ALA A 351 6.89 -2.93 5.45
N TYR A 352 6.15 -2.04 6.12
CA TYR A 352 6.39 -1.63 7.52
C TYR A 352 5.20 -1.87 8.44
N ASP A 353 4.03 -2.13 7.89
CA ASP A 353 2.82 -2.41 8.62
C ASP A 353 2.33 -3.83 8.34
N THR A 354 1.24 -4.21 8.96
CA THR A 354 0.66 -5.55 9.00
C THR A 354 0.12 -6.06 7.65
N GLY A 355 0.66 -5.60 6.51
CA GLY A 355 0.16 -5.92 5.17
C GLY A 355 -0.06 -7.41 4.90
N LEU A 356 0.81 -8.28 5.40
CA LEU A 356 0.62 -9.73 5.28
C LEU A 356 -0.48 -10.21 6.23
N GLY A 357 -1.48 -10.89 5.69
CA GLY A 357 -2.57 -11.47 6.47
C GLY A 357 -3.80 -10.59 6.64
N ARG A 358 -3.77 -9.33 6.22
CA ARG A 358 -4.96 -8.47 6.11
C ARG A 358 -5.60 -8.59 4.73
N GLY A 359 -6.93 -8.42 4.70
CA GLY A 359 -7.66 -8.10 3.48
C GLY A 359 -7.63 -6.58 3.19
N LEU A 360 -8.36 -6.16 2.18
CA LEU A 360 -8.69 -4.75 1.97
C LEU A 360 -9.70 -4.33 3.04
N GLY A 361 -9.34 -3.35 3.88
CA GLY A 361 -10.24 -2.84 4.92
C GLY A 361 -11.42 -2.10 4.30
N THR A 362 -12.61 -2.30 4.83
CA THR A 362 -13.84 -1.65 4.37
C THR A 362 -13.75 -0.13 4.55
N ARG A 363 -13.44 0.32 5.75
CA ARG A 363 -13.23 1.74 6.08
C ARG A 363 -12.08 2.33 5.28
N ASP A 364 -10.96 1.60 5.20
CA ASP A 364 -9.76 2.03 4.48
C ASP A 364 -10.04 2.25 3.00
N THR A 365 -10.67 1.25 2.34
CA THR A 365 -11.01 1.32 0.92
C THR A 365 -12.05 2.40 0.64
N ALA A 366 -13.05 2.57 1.53
CA ALA A 366 -14.02 3.67 1.42
C ALA A 366 -13.33 5.03 1.41
N GLN A 367 -12.38 5.26 2.31
CA GLN A 367 -11.63 6.51 2.38
C GLN A 367 -10.63 6.67 1.21
N ASP A 368 -10.00 5.58 0.76
CA ASP A 368 -9.10 5.62 -0.40
C ASP A 368 -9.83 6.09 -1.67
N THR A 369 -11.14 5.77 -1.79
CA THR A 369 -11.95 6.26 -2.92
C THR A 369 -12.15 7.78 -2.90
N LEU A 370 -12.12 8.43 -1.71
CA LEU A 370 -12.22 9.89 -1.62
C LEU A 370 -11.06 10.57 -2.35
N GLY A 371 -9.84 10.06 -2.18
CA GLY A 371 -8.65 10.60 -2.81
C GLY A 371 -8.47 10.21 -4.29
N ALA A 372 -9.22 9.23 -4.78
CA ALA A 372 -9.03 8.67 -6.12
C ALA A 372 -10.20 8.94 -7.09
N SER A 373 -11.39 9.27 -6.59
CA SER A 373 -12.62 9.42 -7.40
C SER A 373 -12.48 10.46 -8.52
N GLN A 374 -11.72 11.52 -8.30
CA GLN A 374 -11.49 12.58 -9.27
C GLN A 374 -10.72 12.09 -10.50
N ASN A 375 -9.70 11.26 -10.29
CA ASN A 375 -8.78 10.82 -11.34
C ASN A 375 -9.12 9.41 -11.87
N LEU A 376 -9.77 8.57 -11.06
CA LEU A 376 -10.11 7.18 -11.36
C LEU A 376 -11.57 6.86 -11.02
N PRO A 377 -12.57 7.59 -11.58
CA PRO A 377 -13.96 7.44 -11.18
C PRO A 377 -14.52 6.03 -11.42
N ARG A 378 -14.14 5.37 -12.51
CA ARG A 378 -14.57 4.01 -12.80
C ARG A 378 -14.05 3.01 -11.77
N GLN A 379 -12.77 3.07 -11.46
CA GLN A 379 -12.11 2.18 -10.50
C GLN A 379 -12.63 2.44 -9.08
N ALA A 380 -12.83 3.69 -8.70
CA ALA A 380 -13.43 4.05 -7.42
C ALA A 380 -14.84 3.45 -7.28
N ARG A 381 -15.67 3.50 -8.32
CA ARG A 381 -16.99 2.85 -8.33
C ARG A 381 -16.89 1.33 -8.20
N GLU A 382 -15.94 0.70 -8.89
CA GLU A 382 -15.70 -0.75 -8.78
C GLU A 382 -15.33 -1.15 -7.35
N MET A 383 -14.44 -0.39 -6.70
CA MET A 383 -14.03 -0.61 -5.32
C MET A 383 -15.18 -0.37 -4.33
N LEU A 384 -15.92 0.72 -4.47
CA LEU A 384 -17.14 0.97 -3.67
C LEU A 384 -18.14 -0.17 -3.81
N THR A 385 -18.39 -0.64 -5.04
CA THR A 385 -19.32 -1.76 -5.27
C THR A 385 -18.83 -3.04 -4.61
N MET A 386 -17.53 -3.29 -4.59
CA MET A 386 -16.93 -4.45 -3.93
C MET A 386 -17.16 -4.41 -2.41
N ILE A 387 -16.92 -3.27 -1.77
CA ILE A 387 -17.09 -3.16 -0.31
C ILE A 387 -18.56 -3.05 0.11
N TRP A 388 -19.47 -2.52 -0.72
CA TRP A 388 -20.91 -2.58 -0.46
C TRP A 388 -21.46 -4.01 -0.42
N LYS A 389 -20.87 -4.97 -1.15
CA LYS A 389 -21.22 -6.39 -1.09
C LYS A 389 -20.90 -7.05 0.26
N LEU A 390 -20.15 -6.37 1.13
CA LEU A 390 -19.83 -6.86 2.48
C LEU A 390 -20.93 -6.53 3.49
N GLN A 391 -21.93 -5.72 3.10
CA GLN A 391 -23.02 -5.33 3.98
C GLN A 391 -24.01 -6.48 4.19
N PHE A 392 -24.46 -6.65 5.42
CA PHE A 392 -25.56 -7.55 5.81
C PHE A 392 -26.91 -6.86 5.71
N LYS A 393 -28.00 -7.65 5.70
CA LYS A 393 -29.37 -7.14 5.62
C LYS A 393 -29.77 -6.26 6.80
N ASP A 394 -29.15 -6.43 7.96
CA ASP A 394 -29.37 -5.57 9.12
C ASP A 394 -28.66 -4.22 9.02
N GLY A 395 -27.72 -4.07 8.09
CA GLY A 395 -27.05 -2.82 7.78
C GLY A 395 -25.59 -2.73 8.21
N HIS A 396 -25.07 -3.63 9.07
CA HIS A 396 -23.64 -3.67 9.36
C HIS A 396 -22.84 -4.25 8.19
N THR A 397 -21.52 -4.13 8.23
CA THR A 397 -20.64 -4.64 7.19
C THR A 397 -19.44 -5.38 7.81
N TRP A 398 -18.86 -6.29 7.04
CA TRP A 398 -17.55 -6.85 7.38
C TRP A 398 -16.46 -5.78 7.36
N HIS A 399 -15.51 -5.91 8.26
CA HIS A 399 -14.38 -5.00 8.40
C HIS A 399 -13.37 -5.08 7.24
N GLN A 400 -13.26 -6.24 6.58
CA GLN A 400 -12.31 -6.45 5.47
C GLN A 400 -12.84 -7.44 4.44
N VAL A 401 -12.23 -7.43 3.24
CA VAL A 401 -12.46 -8.40 2.17
C VAL A 401 -11.13 -8.93 1.62
N PHE A 402 -11.09 -10.20 1.30
CA PHE A 402 -9.95 -10.82 0.60
C PHE A 402 -10.21 -10.80 -0.91
N PRO A 403 -9.44 -10.02 -1.72
CA PRO A 403 -9.79 -9.77 -3.14
C PRO A 403 -9.85 -11.02 -4.01
N LEU A 404 -9.03 -12.04 -3.73
CA LEU A 404 -9.02 -13.27 -4.52
C LEU A 404 -10.27 -14.14 -4.35
N SER A 405 -10.81 -14.19 -3.14
CA SER A 405 -11.97 -15.03 -2.83
C SER A 405 -13.29 -14.25 -2.78
N GLY A 406 -13.22 -12.92 -2.60
CA GLY A 406 -14.37 -12.09 -2.27
C GLY A 406 -14.92 -12.33 -0.85
N GLN A 407 -14.22 -13.13 -0.03
CA GLN A 407 -14.65 -13.46 1.32
C GLN A 407 -14.44 -12.26 2.25
N GLY A 408 -15.51 -11.85 2.93
CA GLY A 408 -15.46 -10.87 4.01
C GLY A 408 -15.07 -11.49 5.35
N GLY A 409 -14.63 -10.63 6.27
CA GLY A 409 -14.29 -11.06 7.64
C GLY A 409 -14.18 -9.88 8.60
N PRO A 410 -14.18 -10.19 9.92
CA PRO A 410 -14.17 -9.17 10.98
C PRO A 410 -12.79 -8.56 11.25
N GLY A 411 -11.76 -8.98 10.51
CA GLY A 411 -10.37 -8.62 10.80
C GLY A 411 -9.71 -9.52 11.83
N LEU A 412 -8.37 -9.66 11.74
CA LEU A 412 -7.60 -10.59 12.56
C LEU A 412 -7.78 -10.37 14.08
N ALA A 413 -7.89 -9.10 14.51
CA ALA A 413 -8.04 -8.79 15.93
C ALA A 413 -9.38 -9.27 16.51
N ALA A 414 -10.45 -9.23 15.71
CA ALA A 414 -11.81 -9.59 16.14
C ALA A 414 -12.10 -11.09 15.97
N GLU A 415 -11.46 -11.76 15.02
CA GLU A 415 -11.76 -13.14 14.59
C GLU A 415 -11.72 -14.18 15.73
N TYR A 416 -10.85 -14.00 16.70
CA TYR A 416 -10.63 -14.94 17.81
C TYR A 416 -11.26 -14.49 19.12
N THR A 417 -12.19 -13.55 19.09
CA THR A 417 -12.83 -13.02 20.30
C THR A 417 -14.32 -13.41 20.37
N LYS A 418 -14.88 -13.36 21.58
CA LYS A 418 -16.33 -13.51 21.80
C LYS A 418 -17.07 -12.18 21.73
N ARG A 419 -16.39 -11.09 21.38
CA ARG A 419 -16.97 -9.74 21.24
C ARG A 419 -17.77 -9.64 19.96
N PRO A 420 -18.62 -8.62 19.80
CA PRO A 420 -19.24 -8.32 18.51
C PRO A 420 -18.18 -8.22 17.42
N GLN A 421 -18.46 -8.76 16.22
CA GLN A 421 -17.50 -8.80 15.12
C GLN A 421 -17.69 -7.67 14.10
N TRP A 422 -18.51 -6.69 14.42
CA TRP A 422 -18.72 -5.48 13.62
C TRP A 422 -18.08 -4.26 14.31
N PHE A 423 -17.70 -3.29 13.52
CA PHE A 423 -17.13 -2.01 13.93
C PHE A 423 -18.18 -0.91 13.77
N SER A 424 -18.19 0.06 14.68
CA SER A 424 -19.26 1.07 14.74
C SER A 424 -19.23 2.07 13.59
N ASP A 425 -18.17 2.15 12.83
CA ASP A 425 -17.94 3.17 11.81
C ASP A 425 -17.86 2.63 10.37
N ASP A 426 -17.52 1.35 10.16
CA ASP A 426 -17.31 0.78 8.82
C ASP A 426 -18.46 1.06 7.85
N HIS A 427 -19.70 0.82 8.27
CA HIS A 427 -20.90 1.03 7.45
C HIS A 427 -21.21 2.51 7.19
N LEU A 428 -20.78 3.41 8.06
CA LEU A 428 -20.96 4.85 7.90
C LEU A 428 -19.98 5.43 6.88
N TRP A 429 -18.76 4.91 6.84
CA TRP A 429 -17.77 5.29 5.81
C TRP A 429 -18.26 4.99 4.41
N LEU A 430 -19.02 3.91 4.21
CA LEU A 430 -19.62 3.59 2.92
C LEU A 430 -20.60 4.68 2.44
N ILE A 431 -21.38 5.26 3.35
CA ILE A 431 -22.28 6.39 3.04
C ILE A 431 -21.47 7.61 2.61
N VAL A 432 -20.51 8.02 3.45
CA VAL A 432 -19.69 9.21 3.21
C VAL A 432 -18.93 9.10 1.88
N ALA A 433 -18.27 7.95 1.64
CA ALA A 433 -17.53 7.72 0.41
C ALA A 433 -18.41 7.70 -0.84
N THR A 434 -19.61 7.08 -0.75
CA THR A 434 -20.55 7.06 -1.87
C THR A 434 -21.08 8.46 -2.17
N CYS A 435 -21.45 9.25 -1.16
CA CYS A 435 -21.91 10.63 -1.36
C CYS A 435 -20.80 11.49 -1.97
N ALA A 436 -19.55 11.34 -1.52
CA ALA A 436 -18.42 12.05 -2.10
C ALA A 436 -18.18 11.64 -3.56
N TYR A 437 -18.21 10.35 -3.88
CA TYR A 437 -18.11 9.85 -5.27
C TYR A 437 -19.20 10.45 -6.16
N LEU A 438 -20.46 10.45 -5.71
CA LEU A 438 -21.58 11.01 -6.49
C LEU A 438 -21.46 12.52 -6.69
N ARG A 439 -20.99 13.24 -5.67
CA ARG A 439 -20.75 14.69 -5.74
C ARG A 439 -19.64 15.03 -6.75
N GLU A 440 -18.62 14.20 -6.80
CA GLU A 440 -17.49 14.39 -7.73
C GLU A 440 -17.82 14.02 -9.17
N THR A 441 -18.56 12.93 -9.39
CA THR A 441 -18.75 12.32 -10.71
C THR A 441 -20.09 12.64 -11.36
N GLY A 442 -21.13 12.98 -10.59
CA GLY A 442 -22.49 13.11 -11.08
C GLY A 442 -23.16 11.78 -11.49
N ASP A 443 -22.56 10.63 -11.14
CA ASP A 443 -23.04 9.30 -11.52
C ASP A 443 -24.23 8.84 -10.66
N PHE A 444 -25.32 9.58 -10.64
CA PHE A 444 -26.51 9.26 -9.84
C PHE A 444 -27.21 7.96 -10.27
N GLY A 445 -26.90 7.45 -11.47
CA GLY A 445 -27.35 6.11 -11.91
C GLY A 445 -26.85 4.98 -11.00
N TYR A 446 -25.72 5.18 -10.33
CA TYR A 446 -25.14 4.23 -9.38
C TYR A 446 -26.10 3.91 -8.22
N LEU A 447 -26.90 4.88 -7.74
CA LEU A 447 -27.91 4.67 -6.68
C LEU A 447 -28.96 3.61 -7.01
N ARG A 448 -29.19 3.34 -8.30
CA ARG A 448 -30.14 2.33 -8.80
C ARG A 448 -29.48 1.00 -9.14
N GLN A 449 -28.17 0.88 -8.91
CA GLN A 449 -27.49 -0.39 -9.10
C GLN A 449 -27.96 -1.37 -8.01
N ASN A 450 -28.41 -2.57 -8.44
CA ASN A 450 -28.70 -3.66 -7.53
C ASN A 450 -27.38 -4.27 -7.04
N ILE A 451 -27.18 -4.33 -5.73
CA ILE A 451 -25.99 -4.87 -5.07
C ILE A 451 -26.45 -6.00 -4.13
N SER A 452 -25.74 -7.11 -4.11
CA SER A 452 -26.04 -8.22 -3.20
C SER A 452 -25.63 -7.88 -1.76
N TYR A 453 -26.45 -8.30 -0.80
CA TYR A 453 -26.03 -8.40 0.60
C TYR A 453 -25.09 -9.59 0.80
N TYR A 454 -24.22 -9.51 1.80
CA TYR A 454 -23.29 -10.60 2.13
C TYR A 454 -24.03 -11.88 2.56
N ASP A 455 -25.13 -11.75 3.25
CA ASP A 455 -26.01 -12.82 3.72
C ASP A 455 -27.15 -13.17 2.73
N GLY A 456 -26.98 -12.78 1.45
CA GLY A 456 -27.86 -13.17 0.34
C GLY A 456 -28.99 -12.20 0.05
N GLY A 457 -29.53 -12.30 -1.17
CA GLY A 457 -30.45 -11.31 -1.73
C GLY A 457 -29.69 -10.07 -2.22
N GLY A 458 -30.41 -9.00 -2.50
CA GLY A 458 -29.82 -7.75 -2.98
C GLY A 458 -30.88 -6.65 -3.01
N ASP A 459 -30.40 -5.40 -3.10
CA ASP A 459 -31.25 -4.22 -3.13
C ASP A 459 -30.55 -3.09 -3.92
N PHE A 460 -31.26 -2.00 -4.19
CA PHE A 460 -30.63 -0.81 -4.75
C PHE A 460 -29.65 -0.17 -3.76
N LEU A 461 -28.55 0.39 -4.28
CA LEU A 461 -27.54 1.05 -3.46
C LEU A 461 -28.14 2.09 -2.50
N TRP A 462 -29.15 2.85 -2.94
CA TRP A 462 -29.87 3.78 -2.07
C TRP A 462 -30.39 3.09 -0.81
N ASN A 463 -31.00 1.91 -0.92
CA ASN A 463 -31.53 1.16 0.21
C ASN A 463 -30.40 0.59 1.11
N HIS A 464 -29.27 0.23 0.53
CA HIS A 464 -28.06 -0.12 1.30
C HIS A 464 -27.61 1.03 2.22
N MET A 465 -27.57 2.28 1.68
CA MET A 465 -27.23 3.46 2.46
C MET A 465 -28.24 3.71 3.60
N LEU A 466 -29.54 3.54 3.34
CA LEU A 466 -30.59 3.66 4.37
C LEU A 466 -30.43 2.62 5.48
N ARG A 467 -30.10 1.37 5.13
CA ARG A 467 -29.87 0.29 6.11
C ARG A 467 -28.64 0.55 6.96
N ALA A 468 -27.55 1.04 6.38
CA ALA A 468 -26.37 1.44 7.11
C ALA A 468 -26.68 2.52 8.17
N ALA A 469 -27.41 3.56 7.78
CA ALA A 469 -27.86 4.58 8.73
C ALA A 469 -28.80 4.02 9.84
N GLN A 470 -29.70 3.11 9.46
CA GLN A 470 -30.64 2.49 10.39
C GLN A 470 -29.95 1.58 11.41
N PHE A 471 -28.89 0.82 10.99
CA PHE A 471 -28.09 -0.01 11.89
C PHE A 471 -27.51 0.79 13.06
N THR A 472 -26.98 1.98 12.80
CA THR A 472 -26.49 2.87 13.87
C THR A 472 -27.61 3.26 14.84
N LEU A 473 -28.81 3.55 14.34
CA LEU A 473 -29.95 3.95 15.17
C LEU A 473 -30.49 2.80 16.03
N ASP A 474 -30.45 1.57 15.52
CA ASP A 474 -30.94 0.37 16.21
C ASP A 474 -29.93 -0.15 17.24
N ASN A 475 -28.65 0.21 17.07
CA ASN A 475 -27.55 -0.23 17.93
C ASN A 475 -26.97 0.92 18.77
N ARG A 476 -27.79 1.49 19.64
CA ARG A 476 -27.42 2.56 20.57
C ARG A 476 -27.29 2.05 22.01
N GLY A 477 -26.33 2.65 22.74
CA GLY A 477 -26.10 2.37 24.15
C GLY A 477 -26.92 3.25 25.09
N PRO A 478 -26.58 3.28 26.40
CA PRO A 478 -27.34 3.97 27.45
C PRO A 478 -27.50 5.48 27.22
N HIS A 479 -26.51 6.17 26.69
CA HIS A 479 -26.58 7.59 26.36
C HIS A 479 -27.23 7.85 24.99
N ARG A 480 -27.69 6.79 24.29
CA ARG A 480 -28.24 6.82 22.93
C ARG A 480 -27.20 7.15 21.84
N LEU A 481 -25.92 7.05 22.16
CA LEU A 481 -24.80 7.07 21.21
C LEU A 481 -24.66 5.70 20.54
N PRO A 482 -24.01 5.59 19.38
CA PRO A 482 -23.71 4.30 18.75
C PRO A 482 -22.89 3.40 19.69
N ARG A 483 -23.30 2.13 19.81
CA ARG A 483 -22.47 1.12 20.48
C ARG A 483 -21.17 0.92 19.70
N ILE A 484 -20.06 0.73 20.42
CA ILE A 484 -18.75 0.62 19.77
C ILE A 484 -18.56 -0.70 19.00
N GLY A 485 -19.29 -1.76 19.35
CA GLY A 485 -19.07 -3.09 18.78
C GLY A 485 -17.73 -3.66 19.20
N PHE A 486 -16.96 -4.21 18.27
CA PHE A 486 -15.59 -4.63 18.55
C PHE A 486 -14.69 -3.43 18.84
N ALA A 487 -14.76 -2.41 17.99
CA ALA A 487 -14.06 -1.15 18.06
C ALA A 487 -14.74 -0.12 17.14
N ASP A 488 -14.20 1.07 17.05
CA ASP A 488 -14.46 2.06 16.00
C ASP A 488 -13.22 2.20 15.09
N TRP A 489 -12.94 3.39 14.56
CA TRP A 489 -11.75 3.70 13.76
C TRP A 489 -10.44 3.34 14.46
N ASP A 490 -10.42 3.42 15.78
CA ASP A 490 -9.32 2.91 16.61
C ASP A 490 -9.56 1.41 16.87
N ASP A 491 -9.02 0.56 16.01
CA ASP A 491 -9.18 -0.91 16.03
C ASP A 491 -8.83 -1.55 17.38
N THR A 492 -8.06 -0.85 18.18
CA THR A 492 -7.52 -1.36 19.44
C THR A 492 -8.23 -0.83 20.68
N MET A 493 -9.19 0.08 20.51
CA MET A 493 -10.06 0.56 21.60
C MET A 493 -11.23 -0.41 21.80
N ASN A 494 -10.99 -1.48 22.53
CA ASN A 494 -11.91 -2.60 22.69
C ASN A 494 -12.71 -2.50 23.99
N LEU A 495 -13.63 -1.57 24.07
CA LEU A 495 -14.35 -1.19 25.30
C LEU A 495 -15.53 -2.10 25.67
N ASP A 496 -16.09 -2.85 24.72
CA ASP A 496 -17.20 -3.77 24.99
C ASP A 496 -16.67 -5.12 25.47
N HIS A 497 -16.82 -5.40 26.75
CA HIS A 497 -16.44 -6.67 27.39
C HIS A 497 -17.61 -7.65 27.54
N GLY A 498 -18.69 -7.46 26.75
CA GLY A 498 -19.86 -8.33 26.70
C GLY A 498 -21.12 -7.74 27.28
N SER A 499 -21.10 -6.52 27.80
CA SER A 499 -22.30 -5.84 28.29
C SER A 499 -23.18 -5.27 27.19
N GLY A 500 -22.57 -4.96 26.03
CA GLY A 500 -23.21 -4.26 24.93
C GLY A 500 -23.56 -2.82 25.25
N LYS A 501 -22.86 -2.17 26.20
CA LYS A 501 -23.14 -0.81 26.66
C LYS A 501 -22.11 0.23 26.24
N ALA A 502 -20.91 -0.22 25.87
CA ALA A 502 -19.85 0.70 25.47
C ALA A 502 -20.21 1.47 24.18
N GLU A 503 -19.93 2.77 24.16
CA GLU A 503 -20.39 3.71 23.13
C GLU A 503 -19.22 4.51 22.53
N SER A 504 -19.27 4.76 21.22
CA SER A 504 -18.32 5.58 20.49
C SER A 504 -18.88 6.98 20.21
N VAL A 505 -18.21 8.01 20.71
CA VAL A 505 -18.53 9.40 20.38
C VAL A 505 -18.09 9.71 18.94
N PHE A 506 -16.91 9.24 18.53
CA PHE A 506 -16.44 9.36 17.15
C PHE A 506 -17.45 8.80 16.12
N ALA A 507 -18.01 7.62 16.36
CA ALA A 507 -19.00 7.04 15.46
C ALA A 507 -20.31 7.86 15.43
N ALA A 508 -20.69 8.51 16.53
CA ALA A 508 -21.82 9.43 16.58
C ALA A 508 -21.58 10.69 15.74
N GLU A 509 -20.36 11.23 15.77
CA GLU A 509 -19.95 12.38 14.97
C GLU A 509 -19.89 12.04 13.47
N LEU A 510 -19.32 10.88 13.13
CA LEU A 510 -19.33 10.35 11.77
C LEU A 510 -20.76 10.09 11.26
N PHE A 511 -21.68 9.62 12.13
CA PHE A 511 -23.09 9.50 11.78
C PHE A 511 -23.71 10.87 11.46
N CYS A 512 -23.39 11.91 12.24
CA CYS A 512 -23.84 13.28 11.93
C CYS A 512 -23.37 13.72 10.54
N ARG A 513 -22.11 13.49 10.20
CA ARG A 513 -21.59 13.78 8.86
C ARG A 513 -22.31 12.98 7.76
N ALA A 514 -22.50 11.69 7.95
CA ALA A 514 -23.23 10.85 7.00
C ALA A 514 -24.67 11.32 6.78
N MET A 515 -25.34 11.81 7.82
CA MET A 515 -26.70 12.37 7.71
C MET A 515 -26.72 13.70 6.94
N LEU A 516 -25.74 14.57 7.13
CA LEU A 516 -25.58 15.79 6.35
C LEU A 516 -25.37 15.48 4.86
N ASP A 517 -24.49 14.51 4.55
CA ASP A 517 -24.23 14.08 3.18
C ASP A 517 -25.48 13.47 2.50
N LEU A 518 -26.26 12.65 3.24
CA LEU A 518 -27.52 12.10 2.74
C LEU A 518 -28.60 13.18 2.55
N ALA A 519 -28.68 14.17 3.44
CA ALA A 519 -29.61 15.29 3.31
C ALA A 519 -29.29 16.13 2.06
N ASP A 520 -28.01 16.42 1.83
CA ASP A 520 -27.54 17.16 0.67
C ASP A 520 -27.83 16.40 -0.64
N LEU A 521 -27.48 15.12 -0.68
CA LEU A 521 -27.82 14.23 -1.79
C LEU A 521 -29.33 14.17 -2.05
N SER A 522 -30.14 14.07 -0.98
CA SER A 522 -31.60 14.01 -1.10
C SER A 522 -32.18 15.31 -1.68
N ARG A 523 -31.67 16.47 -1.27
CA ARG A 523 -32.06 17.78 -1.87
C ARG A 523 -31.75 17.82 -3.36
N HIS A 524 -30.54 17.36 -3.74
CA HIS A 524 -30.14 17.32 -5.14
C HIS A 524 -31.01 16.38 -6.00
N LEU A 525 -31.58 15.34 -5.40
CA LEU A 525 -32.47 14.36 -6.05
C LEU A 525 -33.96 14.71 -5.94
N ASP A 526 -34.30 15.94 -5.54
CA ASP A 526 -35.70 16.40 -5.31
C ASP A 526 -36.50 15.53 -4.30
N ARG A 527 -35.80 14.92 -3.32
CA ARG A 527 -36.37 14.12 -2.25
C ARG A 527 -36.46 14.91 -0.94
N GLY A 528 -37.26 15.96 -0.92
CA GLY A 528 -37.35 16.89 0.21
C GLY A 528 -37.74 16.25 1.56
N SER A 529 -38.61 15.23 1.55
CA SER A 529 -39.00 14.51 2.76
C SER A 529 -37.81 13.71 3.35
N ASP A 530 -36.99 13.07 2.50
CA ASP A 530 -35.82 12.35 2.94
C ASP A 530 -34.75 13.32 3.49
N ALA A 531 -34.52 14.46 2.81
CA ALA A 531 -33.65 15.50 3.29
C ALA A 531 -34.02 15.98 4.69
N ALA A 532 -35.29 16.33 4.91
CA ALA A 532 -35.77 16.79 6.21
C ALA A 532 -35.65 15.70 7.31
N ARG A 533 -35.83 14.42 6.94
CA ARG A 533 -35.60 13.28 7.84
C ARG A 533 -34.15 13.20 8.27
N PHE A 534 -33.19 13.26 7.34
CA PHE A 534 -31.75 13.14 7.66
C PHE A 534 -31.25 14.34 8.47
N GLU A 535 -31.69 15.56 8.15
CA GLU A 535 -31.38 16.74 8.96
C GLU A 535 -31.90 16.62 10.39
N LYS A 536 -33.10 16.04 10.55
CA LYS A 536 -33.65 15.77 11.89
C LYS A 536 -32.77 14.76 12.66
N LEU A 537 -32.39 13.67 12.02
CA LEU A 537 -31.50 12.65 12.63
C LEU A 537 -30.14 13.22 13.03
N GLN A 538 -29.54 14.05 12.19
CA GLN A 538 -28.30 14.77 12.52
C GLN A 538 -28.49 15.65 13.76
N ARG A 539 -29.52 16.51 13.78
CA ARG A 539 -29.79 17.39 14.93
C ARG A 539 -30.05 16.62 16.22
N GLU A 540 -30.81 15.51 16.18
CA GLU A 540 -31.05 14.67 17.34
C GLU A 540 -29.77 14.05 17.90
N MET A 541 -28.90 13.52 17.04
CA MET A 541 -27.60 12.96 17.47
C MET A 541 -26.67 14.06 17.99
N ALA A 542 -26.58 15.20 17.31
CA ALA A 542 -25.81 16.34 17.78
C ALA A 542 -26.25 16.83 19.18
N GLN A 543 -27.58 16.89 19.44
CA GLN A 543 -28.12 17.23 20.77
C GLN A 543 -27.70 16.20 21.85
N ILE A 544 -27.67 14.90 21.50
CA ILE A 544 -27.21 13.86 22.41
C ILE A 544 -25.72 14.05 22.73
N ILE A 545 -24.88 14.31 21.73
CA ILE A 545 -23.45 14.57 21.91
C ILE A 545 -23.24 15.81 22.77
N GLN A 546 -23.93 16.92 22.46
CA GLN A 546 -23.83 18.16 23.23
C GLN A 546 -24.24 17.99 24.71
N LYS A 547 -25.20 17.13 24.98
CA LYS A 547 -25.68 16.87 26.33
C LYS A 547 -24.75 15.98 27.15
N HIS A 548 -24.19 14.96 26.53
CA HIS A 548 -23.49 13.89 27.26
C HIS A 548 -21.96 13.92 27.08
N CYS A 549 -21.44 14.51 25.99
CA CYS A 549 -20.03 14.32 25.60
C CYS A 549 -19.16 15.56 25.74
N TRP A 550 -19.58 16.60 26.45
CA TRP A 550 -18.80 17.83 26.65
C TRP A 550 -18.13 17.84 28.02
N ASP A 551 -16.78 17.89 28.07
CA ASP A 551 -15.97 17.95 29.30
C ASP A 551 -15.44 19.37 29.61
N GLY A 552 -16.28 20.38 29.37
CA GLY A 552 -15.94 21.77 29.68
C GLY A 552 -15.11 22.51 28.64
N ALA A 553 -14.18 21.86 27.99
CA ALA A 553 -13.30 22.44 26.96
C ALA A 553 -13.16 21.60 25.69
N TRP A 554 -13.51 20.31 25.72
CA TRP A 554 -13.44 19.40 24.58
C TRP A 554 -14.49 18.28 24.65
N TYR A 555 -14.64 17.50 23.57
CA TYR A 555 -15.53 16.36 23.51
C TYR A 555 -14.84 15.09 24.00
N VAL A 556 -15.53 14.29 24.80
CA VAL A 556 -15.07 12.98 25.28
C VAL A 556 -14.92 12.02 24.11
N ARG A 557 -14.07 11.00 24.27
CA ARG A 557 -13.78 10.05 23.18
C ARG A 557 -14.78 8.90 23.10
N ALA A 558 -15.19 8.36 24.22
CA ALA A 558 -16.05 7.17 24.30
C ALA A 558 -16.58 6.96 25.72
N TYR A 559 -17.49 5.99 25.86
CA TYR A 559 -17.93 5.44 27.15
C TYR A 559 -17.64 3.94 27.19
N ASP A 560 -17.10 3.46 28.30
CA ASP A 560 -16.80 2.04 28.49
C ASP A 560 -18.06 1.22 28.88
N ASP A 561 -17.88 -0.08 29.10
CA ASP A 561 -18.90 -1.04 29.53
C ASP A 561 -19.66 -0.66 30.80
N LYS A 562 -19.05 0.16 31.66
CA LYS A 562 -19.62 0.64 32.93
C LYS A 562 -20.27 2.00 32.79
N GLY A 563 -20.22 2.61 31.61
CA GLY A 563 -20.68 3.95 31.33
C GLY A 563 -19.74 5.04 31.83
N LEU A 564 -18.47 4.70 32.10
CA LEU A 564 -17.45 5.69 32.49
C LEU A 564 -16.87 6.35 31.24
N PRO A 565 -16.71 7.67 31.22
CA PRO A 565 -16.17 8.38 30.07
C PRO A 565 -14.67 8.12 29.89
N ILE A 566 -14.21 8.22 28.64
CA ILE A 566 -12.80 8.19 28.22
C ILE A 566 -12.54 9.47 27.43
N GLY A 567 -11.45 10.14 27.69
CA GLY A 567 -11.18 11.43 27.06
C GLY A 567 -11.68 12.62 27.90
N VAL A 568 -11.53 12.55 29.23
CA VAL A 568 -11.93 13.59 30.18
C VAL A 568 -10.75 14.03 31.06
N GLU A 569 -10.77 15.28 31.54
CA GLU A 569 -9.67 15.86 32.34
C GLU A 569 -9.40 15.08 33.64
N SER A 570 -10.39 14.42 34.21
CA SER A 570 -10.24 13.66 35.47
C SER A 570 -9.51 12.33 35.31
N GLU A 571 -9.33 11.80 34.10
CA GLU A 571 -8.58 10.57 33.84
C GLU A 571 -7.06 10.83 33.92
N PRO A 572 -6.25 9.86 34.40
CA PRO A 572 -4.79 10.02 34.42
C PRO A 572 -4.17 9.95 33.02
N HIS A 573 -4.73 9.12 32.15
CA HIS A 573 -4.33 8.93 30.76
C HIS A 573 -5.47 9.28 29.81
N HIS A 574 -5.16 9.49 28.53
CA HIS A 574 -6.15 9.75 27.47
C HIS A 574 -7.19 10.81 27.90
N LYS A 575 -6.71 11.93 28.43
CA LYS A 575 -7.58 13.05 28.81
C LYS A 575 -8.29 13.67 27.63
N ILE A 576 -7.61 13.70 26.47
CA ILE A 576 -8.14 14.22 25.21
C ILE A 576 -7.74 13.31 24.04
N GLY A 577 -8.66 13.09 23.11
CA GLY A 577 -8.43 12.40 21.84
C GLY A 577 -8.67 13.33 20.65
N LEU A 578 -7.84 13.20 19.60
CA LEU A 578 -7.90 14.05 18.40
C LEU A 578 -9.19 13.87 17.63
N ASN A 579 -9.60 12.60 17.42
CA ASN A 579 -10.71 12.25 16.51
C ASN A 579 -12.00 12.94 16.89
N SER A 580 -12.38 12.93 18.18
CA SER A 580 -13.62 13.54 18.63
C SER A 580 -13.65 15.07 18.47
N GLN A 581 -12.48 15.73 18.45
CA GLN A 581 -12.45 17.18 18.24
C GLN A 581 -12.62 17.55 16.77
N THR A 582 -11.90 16.83 15.90
CA THR A 582 -11.94 17.08 14.44
C THR A 582 -13.29 16.68 13.83
N TRP A 583 -13.84 15.54 14.26
CA TRP A 583 -15.13 15.05 13.73
C TRP A 583 -16.32 15.79 14.32
N ALA A 584 -16.19 16.42 15.49
CA ALA A 584 -17.17 17.37 15.98
C ALA A 584 -17.40 18.52 14.98
N VAL A 585 -16.31 19.05 14.41
CA VAL A 585 -16.38 20.10 13.38
C VAL A 585 -16.93 19.54 12.08
N LEU A 586 -16.42 18.40 11.58
CA LEU A 586 -16.84 17.78 10.33
C LEU A 586 -18.32 17.32 10.35
N GLY A 587 -18.83 16.93 11.51
CA GLY A 587 -20.22 16.55 11.73
C GLY A 587 -21.17 17.70 12.05
N GLU A 588 -20.65 18.94 12.17
CA GLU A 588 -21.41 20.16 12.51
C GLU A 588 -22.27 19.96 13.79
N ILE A 589 -21.65 19.39 14.85
CA ILE A 589 -22.41 18.92 16.02
C ILE A 589 -22.65 19.99 17.09
N GLY A 590 -21.97 21.13 17.05
CA GLY A 590 -22.01 22.09 18.14
C GLY A 590 -22.10 23.54 17.71
N GLU A 591 -22.27 24.39 18.72
CA GLU A 591 -22.15 25.84 18.52
C GLU A 591 -20.71 26.21 18.15
N PRO A 592 -20.49 27.24 17.32
CA PRO A 592 -19.14 27.63 16.86
C PRO A 592 -18.13 27.83 17.99
N ASP A 593 -18.54 28.38 19.11
CA ASP A 593 -17.64 28.62 20.27
C ASP A 593 -17.15 27.33 20.90
N ARG A 594 -18.01 26.29 20.99
CA ARG A 594 -17.61 24.97 21.50
C ARG A 594 -16.70 24.23 20.52
N LEU A 595 -17.00 24.30 19.23
CA LEU A 595 -16.16 23.71 18.20
C LEU A 595 -14.76 24.36 18.17
N ALA A 596 -14.71 25.70 18.28
CA ALA A 596 -13.45 26.43 18.40
C ALA A 596 -12.67 26.03 19.66
N ALA A 597 -13.32 25.96 20.82
CA ALA A 597 -12.69 25.54 22.07
C ALA A 597 -12.16 24.10 22.02
N ALA A 598 -12.88 23.18 21.36
CA ALA A 598 -12.43 21.81 21.17
C ALA A 598 -11.16 21.74 20.29
N MET A 599 -11.12 22.48 19.19
CA MET A 599 -9.95 22.53 18.31
C MET A 599 -8.75 23.24 18.97
N GLU A 600 -8.99 24.32 19.75
CA GLU A 600 -7.95 24.98 20.54
C GLU A 600 -7.34 24.02 21.56
N SER A 601 -8.19 23.26 22.29
CA SER A 601 -7.74 22.25 23.25
C SER A 601 -6.93 21.14 22.56
N ALA A 602 -7.32 20.71 21.37
CA ALA A 602 -6.57 19.76 20.56
C ALA A 602 -5.21 20.35 20.14
N HIS A 603 -5.18 21.61 19.70
CA HIS A 603 -3.93 22.29 19.36
C HIS A 603 -3.01 22.42 20.58
N GLU A 604 -3.50 22.89 21.71
CA GLU A 604 -2.70 23.08 22.93
C GLU A 604 -2.14 21.77 23.51
N LYS A 605 -2.97 20.71 23.56
CA LYS A 605 -2.63 19.47 24.28
C LYS A 605 -2.00 18.40 23.39
N LEU A 606 -2.34 18.35 22.10
CA LEU A 606 -1.91 17.26 21.20
C LEU A 606 -0.78 17.68 20.23
N ASN A 607 -0.60 18.98 19.97
CA ASN A 607 0.34 19.45 18.97
C ASN A 607 1.81 19.21 19.37
N THR A 608 2.60 18.87 18.36
CA THR A 608 4.05 18.67 18.47
C THR A 608 4.73 19.24 17.21
N PRO A 609 6.06 19.40 17.18
CA PRO A 609 6.79 19.78 15.98
C PRO A 609 6.61 18.83 14.79
N PHE A 610 6.02 17.62 14.99
CA PHE A 610 5.87 16.57 13.99
C PHE A 610 4.42 16.31 13.59
N GLY A 611 3.46 16.98 14.22
CA GLY A 611 2.02 16.80 14.03
C GLY A 611 1.28 16.57 15.34
N LEU A 612 -0.03 16.32 15.24
CA LEU A 612 -0.93 16.11 16.37
C LEU A 612 -0.92 14.63 16.81
N ARG A 613 -0.75 14.39 18.10
CA ARG A 613 -0.90 13.05 18.70
C ARG A 613 -2.36 12.61 18.67
N LEU A 614 -2.60 11.29 18.61
CA LEU A 614 -3.96 10.78 18.69
C LEU A 614 -4.62 10.99 20.04
N ILE A 615 -3.86 10.76 21.12
CA ILE A 615 -4.32 10.91 22.50
C ILE A 615 -3.24 11.52 23.38
N TRP A 616 -3.63 12.13 24.50
CA TRP A 616 -2.71 12.65 25.50
C TRP A 616 -3.32 12.70 26.91
N PRO A 617 -2.58 12.36 27.98
CA PRO A 617 -1.33 11.58 28.00
C PRO A 617 -1.55 10.15 27.48
N PRO A 618 -0.50 9.50 26.90
CA PRO A 618 -0.61 8.09 26.51
C PRO A 618 -0.68 7.19 27.75
N TYR A 619 -1.21 5.98 27.58
CA TYR A 619 -1.21 4.96 28.61
C TYR A 619 0.22 4.47 28.86
N ASP A 620 0.64 4.34 30.11
CA ASP A 620 1.98 3.89 30.52
C ASP A 620 2.01 2.40 30.98
N GLY A 621 0.85 1.75 30.98
CA GLY A 621 0.68 0.36 31.33
C GLY A 621 -0.59 -0.25 30.73
N ARG A 622 -0.73 -1.56 30.89
CA ARG A 622 -1.90 -2.27 30.38
C ARG A 622 -3.14 -1.97 31.24
N GLU A 623 -4.18 -1.50 30.59
CA GLU A 623 -5.52 -1.31 31.13
C GLU A 623 -6.54 -2.15 30.37
N GLU A 624 -7.08 -3.20 31.02
CA GLU A 624 -8.05 -4.10 30.38
C GLU A 624 -9.32 -3.38 29.98
N ARG A 625 -9.73 -2.35 30.72
CA ARG A 625 -10.87 -1.50 30.44
C ARG A 625 -10.81 -0.89 29.03
N ILE A 626 -9.61 -0.56 28.56
CA ILE A 626 -9.35 0.09 27.27
C ILE A 626 -9.07 -0.93 26.17
N GLY A 627 -8.38 -2.01 26.49
CA GLY A 627 -8.04 -3.08 25.56
C GLY A 627 -6.70 -2.91 24.87
N GLY A 628 -6.66 -3.23 23.57
CA GLY A 628 -5.43 -3.35 22.78
C GLY A 628 -4.57 -2.09 22.71
N THR A 629 -5.15 -0.89 22.71
CA THR A 629 -4.42 0.41 22.72
C THR A 629 -3.34 0.44 23.79
N THR A 630 -3.63 -0.08 24.98
CA THR A 630 -2.71 -0.06 26.13
C THR A 630 -1.61 -1.11 26.05
N THR A 631 -1.57 -1.94 25.01
CA THR A 631 -0.48 -2.89 24.74
C THR A 631 0.69 -2.25 23.99
N TYR A 632 0.46 -1.10 23.36
CA TYR A 632 1.50 -0.34 22.69
C TYR A 632 2.30 0.53 23.66
N PRO A 633 3.61 0.66 23.46
CA PRO A 633 4.40 1.64 24.21
C PRO A 633 3.87 3.06 24.03
N PRO A 634 4.04 3.94 25.04
CA PRO A 634 3.67 5.36 24.92
C PRO A 634 4.24 6.02 23.67
N GLY A 635 3.41 6.76 22.93
CA GLY A 635 3.79 7.43 21.68
C GLY A 635 3.81 6.53 20.45
N THR A 636 3.33 5.30 20.57
CA THR A 636 3.31 4.32 19.47
C THR A 636 1.87 4.01 19.05
N LYS A 637 1.61 4.01 17.72
CA LYS A 637 0.30 3.72 17.14
C LYS A 637 -0.82 4.50 17.85
N GLU A 638 -1.92 3.82 18.18
CA GLU A 638 -3.09 4.42 18.81
C GLU A 638 -2.80 4.93 20.24
N ASN A 639 -1.72 4.47 20.88
CA ASN A 639 -1.31 4.94 22.20
C ASN A 639 -0.48 6.24 22.16
N GLY A 640 -1.06 7.29 21.61
CA GLY A 640 -0.47 8.63 21.54
C GLY A 640 0.54 8.85 20.41
N GLY A 641 0.55 7.95 19.40
CA GLY A 641 1.31 8.14 18.17
C GLY A 641 0.74 9.27 17.31
N ILE A 642 1.52 9.73 16.34
CA ILE A 642 1.10 10.72 15.34
C ILE A 642 0.65 9.95 14.09
N PHE A 643 -0.65 9.96 13.82
CA PHE A 643 -1.22 9.37 12.61
C PHE A 643 -1.39 10.45 11.55
N CYS A 644 -0.67 10.34 10.43
CA CYS A 644 -0.83 11.26 9.29
C CYS A 644 -2.29 11.31 8.82
N HIS A 645 -2.98 10.19 8.82
CA HIS A 645 -4.39 10.07 8.45
C HIS A 645 -5.29 10.97 9.33
N ALA A 646 -5.25 10.81 10.65
CA ALA A 646 -6.06 11.61 11.57
C ALA A 646 -5.67 13.10 11.56
N ASN A 647 -4.41 13.42 11.27
CA ASN A 647 -3.95 14.80 11.13
C ASN A 647 -4.60 15.53 9.96
N THR A 648 -4.94 14.83 8.87
CA THR A 648 -5.63 15.46 7.72
C THR A 648 -7.04 15.95 8.07
N TRP A 649 -7.68 15.37 9.09
CA TRP A 649 -8.98 15.82 9.57
C TRP A 649 -8.91 17.10 10.41
N ALA A 650 -7.71 17.48 10.86
CA ALA A 650 -7.48 18.68 11.65
C ALA A 650 -7.10 19.91 10.82
N ILE A 651 -6.85 19.71 9.52
CA ILE A 651 -6.56 20.78 8.55
C ILE A 651 -7.83 21.40 8.05
#